data_d8856ffeb74acfbe0e152bed3d94f531
#
_entry.id   d8856ffeb74acfbe0e152bed3d94f531
#
_cell.length_a   1.000
_cell.length_b   1.000
_cell.length_c   1.000
_cell.angle_alpha   90.00
_cell.angle_beta   90.00
_cell.angle_gamma   90.00
#
_symmetry.space_group_name_H-M   'P 1'
#
loop_
_entity.id
_entity.type
_entity.pdbx_description
1 polymer ?
#
loop_
_entity_poly.entity_id
_entity_poly.type
_entity_poly.pdbx_seq_one_letter_code
_entity_poly.pdbx_strand_id
1 'polypeptide(L)'
;MTRFAAPIAEQIWDMKYRLKDSDGTPLDDTVEDTWRRIATALAAVEEDPAKWGEKFYAALEDFKFLPAGRITAGAGTGRAVTLFNCFVMGTIDDSMSGIFDGLKEAALTMQQGGGIGYDFSTIRPKGAPVSGVAADASGPLSFMDVWDAMCRTIMSAGSRRGAMMATLRCDHPDIEDFITAKADATRLRNFNVSVLVTDAFMEAVKAGADWDLVFDGTTYRTVNAAELWDKIMRSTYDFAEPGVIFIDRINAANNLAYAETIAATNPCGEQPLPPYGACLLGSVNLARLVKDPFTEAATLDEDALADLVAVAIRMMDNTVDASNFPLAEQEAEAVDKRRIGLGVTGLADALMMTGLTYGSNEAARQTEHWLKALARAAYLASVDIAKEKGAFPLFDADKYLASGTMEAMDEDVRAAIATHGIRNALLTSIAPTGTISLYAGNVSSGIEPVFAHAYTRKVLQKDGSKTEEEVVDYAVQMWRDLKGDAPFPDHFVNAQTISPDAHVRMQAAAQKWVDSSISKTINVPKDISFDAFKDVYMAAWDQGCKGCTTYRPNAVTGSVLEVAEPAPVETDAPAPHTIAARIEAAAAAVGIDDIPTLADRSGVPADTIAAWDGETKPTNRDARSVAEALGVTPRWLLFAEGDGPATNPGVPEALHPGKNTQDLTESPKNALPQSSTNGDVVYMTEPLDRPGALDGQTYKLKWPESEHAIYITINDITHGGRRQPFEVFINSKNMEHFAWTVALTRMISAVFRRGGDVSFVVEELKAVFDPRGGAWMNGKYVPSILAAIGGVIERHLVAIGFIDGEGMGLKSDPRAEVVNLDGPRGKACPSCGQYDLQMVEGCMTCLSCGHSKCG
;
A
#
# COMPACT_ATOMS: atom_id res chain seq x y z
N MET A 1 19.41 18.78 -25.39
CA MET A 1 19.21 17.35 -25.04
C MET A 1 18.65 17.33 -23.63
N THR A 2 17.59 16.62 -23.37
CA THR A 2 17.02 16.51 -22.04
C THR A 2 18.01 15.75 -21.13
N ARG A 3 18.19 16.22 -19.88
CA ARG A 3 19.05 15.57 -18.86
C ARG A 3 18.44 14.24 -18.34
N PHE A 4 17.20 13.97 -18.71
CA PHE A 4 16.50 12.77 -18.26
C PHE A 4 16.90 11.55 -19.08
N ALA A 5 17.29 10.48 -18.37
CA ALA A 5 17.66 9.21 -18.98
C ALA A 5 16.44 8.42 -19.52
N ALA A 6 15.23 8.72 -19.03
CA ALA A 6 14.02 8.03 -19.44
C ALA A 6 12.82 9.00 -19.46
N PRO A 7 11.82 8.79 -20.35
CA PRO A 7 10.62 9.65 -20.43
C PRO A 7 9.86 9.76 -19.10
N ILE A 8 9.77 8.67 -18.36
CA ILE A 8 9.09 8.65 -17.04
C ILE A 8 9.74 9.64 -16.05
N ALA A 9 11.06 9.86 -16.12
CA ALA A 9 11.75 10.76 -15.22
C ALA A 9 11.32 12.23 -15.46
N GLU A 10 11.18 12.64 -16.72
CA GLU A 10 10.69 13.97 -17.11
C GLU A 10 9.22 14.15 -16.68
N GLN A 11 8.39 13.16 -16.86
CA GLN A 11 6.98 13.20 -16.43
C GLN A 11 6.86 13.33 -14.92
N ILE A 12 7.64 12.56 -14.14
CA ILE A 12 7.65 12.66 -12.66
C ILE A 12 8.11 14.05 -12.25
N TRP A 13 9.15 14.59 -12.90
CA TRP A 13 9.59 15.96 -12.65
C TRP A 13 8.48 16.98 -12.91
N ASP A 14 7.86 16.97 -14.10
CA ASP A 14 6.79 17.93 -14.46
C ASP A 14 5.58 17.84 -13.53
N MET A 15 5.19 16.60 -13.13
CA MET A 15 4.04 16.39 -12.25
C MET A 15 4.28 16.73 -10.79
N LYS A 16 5.52 16.52 -10.27
CA LYS A 16 5.77 16.52 -8.83
C LYS A 16 6.71 17.60 -8.35
N TYR A 17 7.70 18.00 -9.14
CA TYR A 17 8.83 18.77 -8.68
C TYR A 17 9.04 20.11 -9.39
N ARG A 18 8.59 20.21 -10.63
CA ARG A 18 8.64 21.43 -11.43
C ARG A 18 7.79 22.51 -10.77
N LEU A 19 8.41 23.64 -10.43
CA LEU A 19 7.66 24.77 -9.87
C LEU A 19 6.75 25.37 -10.96
N LYS A 20 5.48 25.58 -10.61
CA LYS A 20 4.45 26.18 -11.45
C LYS A 20 3.73 27.26 -10.63
N ASP A 21 3.26 28.31 -11.30
CA ASP A 21 2.39 29.31 -10.70
C ASP A 21 0.97 28.78 -10.44
N SER A 22 0.07 29.66 -9.98
CA SER A 22 -1.34 29.32 -9.71
C SER A 22 -2.12 28.87 -10.93
N ASP A 23 -1.71 29.30 -12.13
CA ASP A 23 -2.38 29.02 -13.41
C ASP A 23 -1.78 27.76 -14.07
N GLY A 24 -0.78 27.16 -13.45
CA GLY A 24 -0.09 25.98 -13.94
C GLY A 24 1.05 26.26 -14.93
N THR A 25 1.40 27.54 -15.14
CA THR A 25 2.53 27.93 -15.99
C THR A 25 3.85 27.58 -15.29
N PRO A 26 4.78 26.88 -15.97
CA PRO A 26 6.08 26.57 -15.40
C PRO A 26 6.86 27.83 -15.01
N LEU A 27 7.47 27.81 -13.82
CA LEU A 27 8.46 28.78 -13.34
C LEU A 27 9.87 28.19 -13.38
N ASP A 28 10.00 26.87 -13.22
CA ASP A 28 11.23 26.14 -13.57
C ASP A 28 11.09 25.71 -15.03
N ASP A 29 11.92 26.24 -15.94
CA ASP A 29 11.89 25.86 -17.36
C ASP A 29 12.56 24.50 -17.58
N THR A 30 13.63 24.24 -16.85
CA THR A 30 14.44 23.03 -16.95
C THR A 30 14.62 22.38 -15.56
N VAL A 31 15.15 21.14 -15.54
CA VAL A 31 15.49 20.48 -14.27
C VAL A 31 16.63 21.16 -13.55
N GLU A 32 17.53 21.80 -14.29
CA GLU A 32 18.62 22.64 -13.77
C GLU A 32 18.08 23.84 -12.98
N ASP A 33 16.96 24.43 -13.41
CA ASP A 33 16.30 25.51 -12.68
C ASP A 33 15.76 25.01 -11.34
N THR A 34 15.17 23.81 -11.34
CA THR A 34 14.75 23.15 -10.11
C THR A 34 15.92 22.93 -9.15
N TRP A 35 17.06 22.41 -9.64
CA TRP A 35 18.25 22.20 -8.81
C TRP A 35 18.82 23.52 -8.28
N ARG A 36 18.85 24.55 -9.12
CA ARG A 36 19.34 25.91 -8.72
C ARG A 36 18.42 26.53 -7.67
N ARG A 37 17.11 26.40 -7.83
CA ARG A 37 16.12 26.88 -6.84
C ARG A 37 16.35 26.21 -5.48
N ILE A 38 16.48 24.90 -5.44
CA ILE A 38 16.73 24.15 -4.21
C ILE A 38 18.06 24.57 -3.58
N ALA A 39 19.13 24.55 -4.38
CA ALA A 39 20.48 24.91 -3.92
C ALA A 39 20.53 26.32 -3.33
N THR A 40 19.94 27.29 -4.00
CA THR A 40 19.87 28.67 -3.54
C THR A 40 19.08 28.82 -2.24
N ALA A 41 17.91 28.16 -2.16
CA ALA A 41 17.07 28.23 -0.97
C ALA A 41 17.75 27.66 0.28
N LEU A 42 18.40 26.48 0.14
CA LEU A 42 19.08 25.84 1.26
C LEU A 42 20.43 26.45 1.60
N ALA A 43 21.08 27.18 0.67
CA ALA A 43 22.29 27.95 0.94
C ALA A 43 22.00 29.26 1.64
N ALA A 44 20.78 29.76 1.62
CA ALA A 44 20.41 31.06 2.16
C ALA A 44 20.68 31.22 3.67
N VAL A 45 20.77 30.10 4.41
CA VAL A 45 21.09 30.07 5.84
C VAL A 45 22.59 30.05 6.14
N GLU A 46 23.46 30.04 5.13
CA GLU A 46 24.91 30.05 5.26
C GLU A 46 25.48 31.45 5.31
N GLU A 47 26.66 31.58 5.92
CA GLU A 47 27.40 32.84 5.92
C GLU A 47 27.86 33.30 4.50
N ASP A 48 28.16 32.31 3.63
CA ASP A 48 28.48 32.51 2.22
C ASP A 48 27.50 31.72 1.32
N PRO A 49 26.28 32.27 1.10
CA PRO A 49 25.27 31.61 0.30
C PRO A 49 25.69 31.32 -1.15
N ALA A 50 26.54 32.18 -1.74
CA ALA A 50 26.99 32.02 -3.11
C ALA A 50 27.87 30.77 -3.26
N LYS A 51 28.87 30.64 -2.38
CA LYS A 51 29.79 29.48 -2.33
C LYS A 51 29.01 28.16 -2.11
N TRP A 52 28.11 28.16 -1.14
CA TRP A 52 27.36 26.92 -0.81
C TRP A 52 26.27 26.61 -1.84
N GLY A 53 25.67 27.62 -2.45
CA GLY A 53 24.73 27.45 -3.55
C GLY A 53 25.33 26.71 -4.74
N GLU A 54 26.57 27.02 -5.15
CA GLU A 54 27.26 26.31 -6.20
C GLU A 54 27.62 24.85 -5.80
N LYS A 55 28.06 24.64 -4.55
CA LYS A 55 28.34 23.28 -4.06
C LYS A 55 27.08 22.41 -3.99
N PHE A 56 25.97 22.99 -3.51
CA PHE A 56 24.69 22.28 -3.45
C PHE A 56 24.14 21.94 -4.84
N TYR A 57 24.28 22.90 -5.79
CA TYR A 57 23.93 22.66 -7.17
C TYR A 57 24.75 21.51 -7.77
N ALA A 58 26.06 21.49 -7.57
CA ALA A 58 26.95 20.44 -8.07
C ALA A 58 26.63 19.05 -7.48
N ALA A 59 26.12 19.00 -6.23
CA ALA A 59 25.67 17.76 -5.61
C ALA A 59 24.34 17.25 -6.21
N LEU A 60 23.42 18.17 -6.57
CA LEU A 60 22.13 17.82 -7.20
C LEU A 60 22.28 17.47 -8.68
N GLU A 61 23.26 18.08 -9.35
CA GLU A 61 23.50 17.90 -10.78
C GLU A 61 23.72 16.44 -11.13
N ASP A 62 23.10 16.01 -12.24
CA ASP A 62 23.12 14.63 -12.72
C ASP A 62 22.53 13.59 -11.73
N PHE A 63 21.66 14.06 -10.82
CA PHE A 63 20.97 13.20 -9.85
C PHE A 63 21.92 12.43 -8.92
N LYS A 64 23.08 13.01 -8.57
CA LYS A 64 24.05 12.38 -7.67
C LYS A 64 23.55 12.33 -6.24
N PHE A 65 22.99 13.45 -5.75
CA PHE A 65 22.27 13.52 -4.49
C PHE A 65 20.79 13.85 -4.74
N LEU A 66 19.91 13.09 -4.14
CA LEU A 66 18.47 13.23 -4.25
C LEU A 66 17.88 13.61 -2.88
N PRO A 67 17.62 14.91 -2.64
CA PRO A 67 16.84 15.32 -1.49
C PRO A 67 15.46 14.68 -1.54
N ALA A 68 14.87 14.42 -0.39
CA ALA A 68 13.53 13.87 -0.30
C ALA A 68 12.50 14.71 -1.08
N GLY A 69 11.43 14.06 -1.51
CA GLY A 69 10.44 14.69 -2.38
C GLY A 69 9.84 15.99 -1.83
N ARG A 70 9.76 16.17 -0.50
CA ARG A 70 9.29 17.41 0.11
C ARG A 70 10.28 18.57 -0.05
N ILE A 71 11.56 18.30 0.09
CA ILE A 71 12.62 19.30 -0.17
C ILE A 71 12.58 19.68 -1.64
N THR A 72 12.57 18.69 -2.54
CA THR A 72 12.58 18.91 -3.99
C THR A 72 11.37 19.73 -4.45
N ALA A 73 10.18 19.45 -3.91
CA ALA A 73 8.93 20.14 -4.27
C ALA A 73 8.73 21.48 -3.55
N GLY A 74 9.31 21.67 -2.34
CA GLY A 74 8.98 22.78 -1.45
C GLY A 74 10.05 23.86 -1.30
N ALA A 75 11.33 23.49 -1.38
CA ALA A 75 12.42 24.44 -1.16
C ALA A 75 12.43 25.57 -2.21
N GLY A 76 12.48 26.82 -1.76
CA GLY A 76 12.52 28.00 -2.63
C GLY A 76 11.21 28.35 -3.35
N THR A 77 10.08 27.77 -2.96
CA THR A 77 8.79 28.00 -3.64
C THR A 77 7.97 29.15 -3.03
N GLY A 78 8.35 29.67 -1.87
CA GLY A 78 7.57 30.68 -1.12
C GLY A 78 6.26 30.16 -0.54
N ARG A 79 5.99 28.86 -0.62
CA ARG A 79 4.78 28.21 -0.04
C ARG A 79 5.02 27.90 1.44
N ALA A 80 3.99 28.07 2.26
CA ALA A 80 4.03 27.69 3.68
C ALA A 80 3.86 26.16 3.84
N VAL A 81 4.86 25.39 3.44
CA VAL A 81 4.91 23.93 3.55
C VAL A 81 6.11 23.49 4.35
N THR A 82 6.00 22.36 5.04
CA THR A 82 7.17 21.74 5.68
C THR A 82 8.06 21.08 4.64
N LEU A 83 9.38 21.12 4.85
CA LEU A 83 10.37 20.39 4.05
C LEU A 83 10.62 18.97 4.60
N PHE A 84 10.07 18.67 5.77
CA PHE A 84 10.10 17.35 6.37
C PHE A 84 9.05 16.42 5.76
N ASN A 85 9.41 15.16 5.60
CA ASN A 85 8.53 14.20 4.93
C ASN A 85 7.43 13.66 5.84
N CYS A 86 7.80 13.33 7.06
CA CYS A 86 6.93 12.63 8.02
C CYS A 86 7.29 13.05 9.45
N PHE A 87 6.36 12.79 10.37
CA PHE A 87 6.51 13.06 11.80
C PHE A 87 6.01 11.86 12.62
N VAL A 88 6.64 11.60 13.75
CA VAL A 88 5.97 10.90 14.83
C VAL A 88 5.31 11.96 15.70
N MET A 89 4.07 11.75 16.05
CA MET A 89 3.27 12.73 16.79
C MET A 89 3.51 12.63 18.30
N GLY A 90 2.95 13.55 19.05
CA GLY A 90 3.02 13.53 20.50
C GLY A 90 2.43 12.25 21.10
N THR A 91 2.84 11.90 22.33
CA THR A 91 2.23 10.81 23.10
C THR A 91 0.75 11.10 23.32
N ILE A 92 -0.11 10.14 23.03
CA ILE A 92 -1.55 10.27 23.24
C ILE A 92 -1.83 10.10 24.74
N ASP A 93 -2.29 11.14 25.42
CA ASP A 93 -2.78 11.02 26.79
C ASP A 93 -4.05 10.18 26.83
N ASP A 94 -4.13 9.25 27.80
CA ASP A 94 -5.27 8.37 27.97
C ASP A 94 -6.49 9.09 28.59
N SER A 95 -6.94 10.12 27.90
CA SER A 95 -8.11 10.93 28.24
C SER A 95 -8.82 11.41 26.97
N MET A 96 -10.12 11.69 27.06
CA MET A 96 -10.85 12.21 25.91
C MET A 96 -10.24 13.51 25.36
N SER A 97 -9.79 14.42 26.24
CA SER A 97 -9.11 15.65 25.80
C SER A 97 -7.83 15.33 25.04
N GLY A 98 -6.93 14.53 25.65
CA GLY A 98 -5.64 14.20 25.05
C GLY A 98 -5.76 13.44 23.73
N ILE A 99 -6.73 12.50 23.62
CA ILE A 99 -7.03 11.77 22.38
C ILE A 99 -7.45 12.75 21.27
N PHE A 100 -8.37 13.70 21.56
CA PHE A 100 -8.82 14.66 20.55
C PHE A 100 -7.80 15.79 20.28
N ASP A 101 -6.97 16.16 21.23
CA ASP A 101 -5.84 17.07 20.99
C ASP A 101 -4.83 16.40 20.06
N GLY A 102 -4.48 15.13 20.26
CA GLY A 102 -3.64 14.36 19.34
C GLY A 102 -4.25 14.27 17.93
N LEU A 103 -5.57 14.07 17.82
CA LEU A 103 -6.26 14.06 16.52
C LEU A 103 -6.19 15.42 15.82
N LYS A 104 -6.33 16.53 16.53
CA LYS A 104 -6.20 17.89 16.02
C LYS A 104 -4.78 18.14 15.49
N GLU A 105 -3.76 17.78 16.26
CA GLU A 105 -2.35 17.91 15.85
C GLU A 105 -2.06 17.10 14.58
N ALA A 106 -2.60 15.86 14.51
CA ALA A 106 -2.54 15.03 13.31
C ALA A 106 -3.11 15.75 12.08
N ALA A 107 -4.29 16.36 12.21
CA ALA A 107 -4.96 17.09 11.13
C ALA A 107 -4.12 18.28 10.64
N LEU A 108 -3.54 19.07 11.55
CA LEU A 108 -2.69 20.23 11.23
C LEU A 108 -1.40 19.78 10.50
N THR A 109 -0.75 18.74 10.98
CA THR A 109 0.48 18.19 10.39
C THR A 109 0.21 17.61 8.99
N MET A 110 -0.87 16.86 8.82
CA MET A 110 -1.25 16.30 7.54
C MET A 110 -1.67 17.36 6.51
N GLN A 111 -2.31 18.44 6.94
CA GLN A 111 -2.68 19.56 6.07
C GLN A 111 -1.45 20.19 5.42
N GLN A 112 -0.33 20.32 6.13
CA GLN A 112 0.94 20.80 5.58
C GLN A 112 1.69 19.74 4.76
N GLY A 113 1.13 18.53 4.65
CA GLY A 113 1.62 17.46 3.80
C GLY A 113 2.54 16.45 4.49
N GLY A 114 2.71 16.51 5.81
CA GLY A 114 3.44 15.50 6.59
C GLY A 114 2.70 14.16 6.62
N GLY A 115 3.40 13.03 6.46
CA GLY A 115 2.93 11.75 6.92
C GLY A 115 3.09 11.67 8.45
N ILE A 116 2.27 10.88 9.14
CA ILE A 116 2.31 10.81 10.60
C ILE A 116 2.43 9.38 11.12
N GLY A 117 3.03 9.24 12.30
CA GLY A 117 3.06 7.99 13.05
C GLY A 117 2.64 8.20 14.49
N TYR A 118 1.95 7.22 15.07
CA TYR A 118 1.48 7.23 16.43
C TYR A 118 1.73 5.89 17.12
N ASP A 119 2.09 5.94 18.40
CA ASP A 119 1.96 4.80 19.32
C ASP A 119 0.60 4.86 20.02
N PHE A 120 -0.24 3.86 19.75
CA PHE A 120 -1.55 3.71 20.39
C PHE A 120 -1.51 2.89 21.68
N SER A 121 -0.35 2.44 22.10
CA SER A 121 -0.17 1.63 23.32
C SER A 121 -0.44 2.39 24.60
N THR A 122 -0.52 3.71 24.54
CA THR A 122 -0.80 4.58 25.70
C THR A 122 -2.29 4.68 26.02
N ILE A 123 -3.17 4.24 25.12
CA ILE A 123 -4.63 4.25 25.33
C ILE A 123 -5.03 2.97 26.05
N ARG A 124 -5.81 3.11 27.15
CA ARG A 124 -6.31 1.96 27.92
C ARG A 124 -7.10 0.97 27.06
N PRO A 125 -7.04 -0.33 27.39
CA PRO A 125 -7.70 -1.36 26.60
C PRO A 125 -9.23 -1.27 26.66
N LYS A 126 -9.87 -1.82 25.66
CA LYS A 126 -11.32 -1.96 25.57
C LYS A 126 -11.88 -2.69 26.80
N GLY A 127 -12.96 -2.14 27.35
CA GLY A 127 -13.59 -2.68 28.56
C GLY A 127 -12.91 -2.27 29.88
N ALA A 128 -11.81 -1.51 29.85
CA ALA A 128 -11.23 -0.95 31.07
C ALA A 128 -12.16 0.13 31.68
N PRO A 129 -12.23 0.27 32.99
CA PRO A 129 -13.12 1.23 33.63
C PRO A 129 -12.69 2.66 33.34
N VAL A 130 -13.66 3.53 33.02
CA VAL A 130 -13.44 4.97 32.85
C VAL A 130 -13.77 5.68 34.14
N SER A 131 -12.75 6.30 34.78
CA SER A 131 -12.90 7.02 36.03
C SER A 131 -13.92 8.17 35.93
N GLY A 132 -14.90 8.24 36.85
CA GLY A 132 -15.88 9.31 36.93
C GLY A 132 -17.09 9.21 35.99
N VAL A 133 -17.12 8.24 35.12
CA VAL A 133 -18.27 7.91 34.25
C VAL A 133 -18.49 6.40 34.36
N ALA A 134 -19.72 5.98 34.65
CA ALA A 134 -20.03 4.54 34.71
C ALA A 134 -20.08 3.92 33.31
N ALA A 135 -18.94 3.91 32.59
CA ALA A 135 -18.80 3.41 31.24
C ALA A 135 -17.46 2.67 31.09
N ASP A 136 -17.42 1.73 30.16
CA ASP A 136 -16.23 1.02 29.76
C ASP A 136 -15.50 1.74 28.62
N ALA A 137 -14.16 1.63 28.59
CA ALA A 137 -13.33 2.20 27.54
C ALA A 137 -13.55 1.52 26.18
N SER A 138 -13.47 2.30 25.11
CA SER A 138 -13.64 1.82 23.74
C SER A 138 -12.38 1.14 23.17
N GLY A 139 -11.21 1.38 23.81
CA GLY A 139 -9.92 0.86 23.36
C GLY A 139 -9.29 1.60 22.17
N PRO A 140 -7.99 1.36 21.91
CA PRO A 140 -7.22 2.08 20.88
C PRO A 140 -7.78 1.95 19.48
N LEU A 141 -8.28 0.78 19.08
CA LEU A 141 -8.76 0.55 17.71
C LEU A 141 -9.96 1.41 17.34
N SER A 142 -10.88 1.64 18.30
CA SER A 142 -12.04 2.51 18.08
C SER A 142 -11.62 3.96 17.78
N PHE A 143 -10.56 4.43 18.43
CA PHE A 143 -10.01 5.75 18.14
C PHE A 143 -9.22 5.77 16.84
N MET A 144 -8.52 4.69 16.47
CA MET A 144 -7.88 4.58 15.15
C MET A 144 -8.90 4.75 14.01
N ASP A 145 -10.13 4.25 14.15
CA ASP A 145 -11.20 4.47 13.18
C ASP A 145 -11.53 5.98 13.01
N VAL A 146 -11.43 6.78 14.08
CA VAL A 146 -11.60 8.25 14.02
C VAL A 146 -10.46 8.92 13.27
N TRP A 147 -9.20 8.51 13.53
CA TRP A 147 -8.03 8.99 12.77
C TRP A 147 -8.13 8.63 11.28
N ASP A 148 -8.57 7.42 10.95
CA ASP A 148 -8.75 6.97 9.56
C ASP A 148 -9.81 7.82 8.84
N ALA A 149 -10.92 8.14 9.52
CA ALA A 149 -11.95 9.02 9.00
C ALA A 149 -11.46 10.46 8.82
N MET A 150 -10.68 10.99 9.76
CA MET A 150 -10.03 12.31 9.65
C MET A 150 -9.09 12.34 8.43
N CYS A 151 -8.22 11.33 8.29
CA CYS A 151 -7.27 11.26 7.18
C CYS A 151 -7.96 11.22 5.80
N ARG A 152 -9.11 10.55 5.69
CA ARG A 152 -9.91 10.56 4.46
C ARG A 152 -10.49 11.92 4.13
N THR A 153 -10.71 12.76 5.14
CA THR A 153 -11.35 14.08 5.00
C THR A 153 -10.34 15.19 4.71
N ILE A 154 -9.15 15.10 5.28
CA ILE A 154 -8.12 16.13 5.14
C ILE A 154 -7.39 16.00 3.80
N MET A 155 -7.44 17.08 3.01
CA MET A 155 -6.64 17.22 1.79
C MET A 155 -5.23 17.67 2.17
N SER A 156 -4.24 16.80 1.96
CA SER A 156 -2.83 17.18 2.15
C SER A 156 -2.37 18.21 1.12
N ALA A 157 -1.49 19.10 1.51
CA ALA A 157 -0.82 20.02 0.59
C ALA A 157 -0.06 19.21 -0.49
N GLY A 158 -0.41 19.45 -1.74
CA GLY A 158 0.11 18.72 -2.90
C GLY A 158 -0.73 17.47 -3.27
N SER A 159 -0.24 16.68 -4.19
CA SER A 159 -0.97 15.54 -4.80
C SER A 159 -0.89 14.22 -4.01
N ARG A 160 -0.34 14.22 -2.79
CA ARG A 160 -0.14 13.01 -1.98
C ARG A 160 -1.35 12.80 -1.05
N ARG A 161 -1.89 11.57 -1.03
CA ARG A 161 -2.84 11.15 0.01
C ARG A 161 -2.13 11.10 1.36
N GLY A 162 -2.85 11.40 2.43
CA GLY A 162 -2.36 11.19 3.79
C GLY A 162 -1.96 9.74 4.01
N ALA A 163 -0.91 9.52 4.79
CA ALA A 163 -0.47 8.19 5.19
C ALA A 163 -0.13 8.24 6.68
N MET A 164 -0.57 7.21 7.41
CA MET A 164 -0.38 7.10 8.84
C MET A 164 0.28 5.76 9.19
N MET A 165 1.06 5.73 10.28
CA MET A 165 1.53 4.52 10.94
C MET A 165 0.83 4.44 12.29
N ALA A 166 0.32 3.26 12.62
CA ALA A 166 -0.07 2.92 13.97
C ALA A 166 0.83 1.83 14.50
N THR A 167 1.40 2.04 15.68
CA THR A 167 2.11 1.01 16.43
C THR A 167 1.32 0.62 17.67
N LEU A 168 1.44 -0.66 18.06
CA LEU A 168 0.94 -1.18 19.34
C LEU A 168 1.95 -2.19 19.89
N ARG A 169 2.20 -2.11 21.22
CA ARG A 169 3.10 -3.02 21.91
C ARG A 169 2.55 -4.44 21.92
N CYS A 170 3.43 -5.43 21.80
CA CYS A 170 3.07 -6.85 21.81
C CYS A 170 2.50 -7.35 23.15
N ASP A 171 2.64 -6.57 24.24
CA ASP A 171 2.08 -6.84 25.54
C ASP A 171 0.79 -6.05 25.86
N HIS A 172 0.26 -5.26 24.90
CA HIS A 172 -0.98 -4.53 25.11
C HIS A 172 -2.20 -5.48 25.16
N PRO A 173 -3.18 -5.29 26.06
CA PRO A 173 -4.34 -6.19 26.16
C PRO A 173 -5.17 -6.34 24.89
N ASP A 174 -5.24 -5.30 24.04
CA ASP A 174 -5.98 -5.31 22.76
C ASP A 174 -5.12 -5.75 21.57
N ILE A 175 -3.94 -6.34 21.80
CA ILE A 175 -3.01 -6.72 20.71
C ILE A 175 -3.62 -7.68 19.70
N GLU A 176 -4.45 -8.62 20.12
CA GLU A 176 -5.05 -9.59 19.22
C GLU A 176 -6.08 -8.95 18.28
N ASP A 177 -6.85 -7.96 18.76
CA ASP A 177 -7.77 -7.16 17.93
C ASP A 177 -6.98 -6.28 16.95
N PHE A 178 -5.84 -5.72 17.37
CA PHE A 178 -4.95 -4.94 16.52
C PHE A 178 -4.34 -5.77 15.39
N ILE A 179 -3.87 -6.98 15.67
CA ILE A 179 -3.32 -7.91 14.68
C ILE A 179 -4.31 -8.17 13.56
N THR A 180 -5.59 -8.33 13.89
CA THR A 180 -6.64 -8.67 12.92
C THR A 180 -7.39 -7.46 12.36
N ALA A 181 -7.02 -6.24 12.76
CA ALA A 181 -7.76 -5.02 12.43
C ALA A 181 -7.91 -4.76 10.91
N LYS A 182 -6.97 -5.24 10.10
CA LYS A 182 -6.97 -5.07 8.64
C LYS A 182 -7.38 -6.34 7.85
N ALA A 183 -7.88 -7.35 8.54
CA ALA A 183 -8.51 -8.50 7.86
C ALA A 183 -9.75 -8.07 7.06
N ASP A 184 -10.45 -7.01 7.51
CA ASP A 184 -11.42 -6.27 6.71
C ASP A 184 -10.67 -5.24 5.83
N ALA A 185 -10.64 -5.49 4.52
CA ALA A 185 -9.96 -4.64 3.54
C ALA A 185 -10.54 -3.21 3.43
N THR A 186 -11.68 -2.92 4.06
CA THR A 186 -12.31 -1.59 4.06
C THR A 186 -11.91 -0.75 5.27
N ARG A 187 -11.41 -1.37 6.34
CA ARG A 187 -11.05 -0.74 7.61
C ARG A 187 -9.61 -0.23 7.62
N LEU A 188 -9.36 0.90 8.27
CA LEU A 188 -8.04 1.50 8.51
C LEU A 188 -7.16 1.63 7.25
N ARG A 189 -7.76 1.98 6.12
CA ARG A 189 -7.07 2.01 4.81
C ARG A 189 -5.96 3.06 4.70
N ASN A 190 -6.00 4.08 5.55
CA ASN A 190 -4.98 5.13 5.56
C ASN A 190 -3.87 4.85 6.59
N PHE A 191 -3.97 3.74 7.33
CA PHE A 191 -2.94 3.26 8.24
C PHE A 191 -2.11 2.14 7.61
N ASN A 192 -0.79 2.21 7.84
CA ASN A 192 0.06 1.04 7.98
C ASN A 192 0.07 0.67 9.46
N VAL A 193 0.00 -0.61 9.78
CA VAL A 193 -0.02 -1.08 11.17
C VAL A 193 1.19 -1.96 11.46
N SER A 194 1.81 -1.77 12.62
CA SER A 194 2.99 -2.53 13.02
C SER A 194 2.98 -2.86 14.52
N VAL A 195 3.38 -4.08 14.86
CA VAL A 195 3.54 -4.50 16.24
C VAL A 195 4.94 -4.14 16.73
N LEU A 196 5.03 -3.49 17.89
CA LEU A 196 6.29 -3.26 18.59
C LEU A 196 6.65 -4.52 19.38
N VAL A 197 7.66 -5.23 18.92
CA VAL A 197 8.12 -6.50 19.47
C VAL A 197 9.38 -6.27 20.28
N THR A 198 9.38 -6.77 21.53
CA THR A 198 10.55 -6.69 22.43
C THR A 198 11.43 -7.92 22.27
N ASP A 199 12.71 -7.82 22.66
CA ASP A 199 13.61 -8.97 22.71
C ASP A 199 13.10 -10.01 23.72
N ALA A 200 12.53 -9.57 24.85
CA ALA A 200 11.91 -10.46 25.83
C ALA A 200 10.74 -11.28 25.24
N PHE A 201 9.92 -10.66 24.40
CA PHE A 201 8.86 -11.38 23.69
C PHE A 201 9.42 -12.43 22.73
N MET A 202 10.45 -12.08 21.95
CA MET A 202 11.06 -13.02 21.00
C MET A 202 11.72 -14.20 21.70
N GLU A 203 12.36 -13.98 22.85
CA GLU A 203 12.88 -15.07 23.68
C GLU A 203 11.75 -15.94 24.23
N ALA A 204 10.64 -15.35 24.69
CA ALA A 204 9.46 -16.10 25.11
C ALA A 204 8.85 -16.91 23.97
N VAL A 205 8.80 -16.38 22.73
CA VAL A 205 8.38 -17.10 21.52
C VAL A 205 9.24 -18.34 21.28
N LYS A 206 10.57 -18.19 21.33
CA LYS A 206 11.51 -19.32 21.14
C LYS A 206 11.38 -20.38 22.24
N ALA A 207 11.10 -19.94 23.46
CA ALA A 207 10.93 -20.83 24.60
C ALA A 207 9.52 -21.48 24.68
N GLY A 208 8.55 -21.01 23.90
CA GLY A 208 7.13 -21.40 24.02
C GLY A 208 6.54 -21.02 25.39
N ALA A 209 7.04 -19.92 25.97
CA ALA A 209 6.67 -19.47 27.31
C ALA A 209 5.37 -18.65 27.31
N ASP A 210 4.85 -18.43 28.54
CA ASP A 210 3.72 -17.54 28.75
C ASP A 210 4.13 -16.07 28.57
N TRP A 211 3.19 -15.24 28.16
CA TRP A 211 3.35 -13.80 27.91
C TRP A 211 2.18 -13.03 28.48
N ASP A 212 2.48 -12.10 29.39
CA ASP A 212 1.46 -11.28 30.02
C ASP A 212 1.08 -10.08 29.16
N LEU A 213 -0.22 -9.88 28.99
CA LEU A 213 -0.79 -8.69 28.38
C LEU A 213 -1.08 -7.67 29.49
N VAL A 214 -0.36 -6.54 29.43
CA VAL A 214 -0.25 -5.60 30.59
C VAL A 214 -0.60 -4.18 30.12
N PHE A 215 -1.37 -3.48 30.94
CA PHE A 215 -1.58 -2.05 30.85
C PHE A 215 -1.52 -1.39 32.22
N ASP A 216 -0.76 -0.31 32.36
CA ASP A 216 -0.56 0.43 33.60
C ASP A 216 -0.21 -0.48 34.77
N GLY A 217 0.73 -1.42 34.57
CA GLY A 217 1.18 -2.37 35.58
C GLY A 217 0.18 -3.46 35.97
N THR A 218 -0.99 -3.50 35.34
CA THR A 218 -2.02 -4.51 35.57
C THR A 218 -1.98 -5.58 34.48
N THR A 219 -1.83 -6.85 34.82
CA THR A 219 -1.99 -7.98 33.89
C THR A 219 -3.48 -8.23 33.66
N TYR A 220 -3.93 -8.05 32.43
CA TYR A 220 -5.31 -8.30 32.01
C TYR A 220 -5.51 -9.77 31.65
N ARG A 221 -4.51 -10.37 31.00
CA ARG A 221 -4.55 -11.74 30.53
C ARG A 221 -3.12 -12.25 30.28
N THR A 222 -2.93 -13.56 30.46
CA THR A 222 -1.71 -14.26 30.03
C THR A 222 -2.01 -15.14 28.84
N VAL A 223 -1.16 -15.12 27.82
CA VAL A 223 -1.26 -15.90 26.57
C VAL A 223 0.03 -16.66 26.32
N ASN A 224 0.02 -17.65 25.45
CA ASN A 224 1.28 -18.26 24.99
C ASN A 224 1.96 -17.37 23.95
N ALA A 225 3.24 -17.04 24.14
CA ALA A 225 4.00 -16.17 23.24
C ALA A 225 4.10 -16.72 21.81
N ALA A 226 4.31 -18.02 21.65
CA ALA A 226 4.42 -18.65 20.33
C ALA A 226 3.07 -18.63 19.59
N GLU A 227 1.95 -18.81 20.29
CA GLU A 227 0.61 -18.70 19.69
C GLU A 227 0.30 -17.25 19.27
N LEU A 228 0.69 -16.26 20.08
CA LEU A 228 0.53 -14.85 19.72
C LEU A 228 1.38 -14.49 18.51
N TRP A 229 2.63 -14.98 18.46
CA TRP A 229 3.50 -14.82 17.30
C TRP A 229 2.92 -15.47 16.04
N ASP A 230 2.43 -16.68 16.12
CA ASP A 230 1.75 -17.37 15.02
C ASP A 230 0.54 -16.58 14.51
N LYS A 231 -0.20 -15.91 15.41
CA LYS A 231 -1.33 -15.05 15.05
C LYS A 231 -0.86 -13.80 14.28
N ILE A 232 0.22 -13.13 14.74
CA ILE A 232 0.85 -12.01 14.01
C ILE A 232 1.25 -12.47 12.61
N MET A 233 2.01 -13.58 12.53
CA MET A 233 2.52 -14.11 11.27
C MET A 233 1.40 -14.54 10.33
N ARG A 234 0.31 -15.13 10.84
CA ARG A 234 -0.85 -15.54 10.04
C ARG A 234 -1.54 -14.33 9.41
N SER A 235 -1.79 -13.28 10.19
CA SER A 235 -2.37 -12.04 9.67
C SER A 235 -1.49 -11.41 8.60
N THR A 236 -0.18 -11.34 8.84
CA THR A 236 0.77 -10.79 7.87
C THR A 236 0.85 -11.65 6.60
N TYR A 237 0.82 -12.97 6.73
CA TYR A 237 0.81 -13.91 5.61
C TYR A 237 -0.43 -13.73 4.72
N ASP A 238 -1.59 -13.53 5.33
CA ASP A 238 -2.87 -13.44 4.63
C ASP A 238 -3.15 -12.02 4.09
N PHE A 239 -2.77 -10.97 4.83
CA PHE A 239 -3.16 -9.58 4.57
C PHE A 239 -1.98 -8.61 4.38
N ALA A 240 -0.72 -9.07 4.46
CA ALA A 240 0.52 -8.28 4.42
C ALA A 240 0.72 -7.32 5.61
N GLU A 241 -0.15 -7.37 6.62
CA GLU A 241 -0.08 -6.56 7.84
C GLU A 241 -0.58 -7.37 9.04
N PRO A 242 -0.08 -7.08 10.25
CA PRO A 242 0.84 -6.01 10.64
C PRO A 242 2.29 -6.27 10.25
N GLY A 243 3.09 -5.19 10.10
CA GLY A 243 4.54 -5.25 10.10
C GLY A 243 5.09 -5.54 11.51
N VAL A 244 6.38 -5.84 11.59
CA VAL A 244 7.07 -6.07 12.87
C VAL A 244 8.22 -5.08 13.03
N ILE A 245 8.26 -4.43 14.21
CA ILE A 245 9.30 -3.48 14.61
C ILE A 245 9.99 -4.04 15.86
N PHE A 246 11.29 -4.28 15.80
CA PHE A 246 12.11 -4.76 16.90
C PHE A 246 12.57 -3.58 17.75
N ILE A 247 11.68 -3.13 18.66
CA ILE A 247 11.77 -1.82 19.31
C ILE A 247 12.97 -1.70 20.25
N ASP A 248 13.36 -2.79 20.94
CA ASP A 248 14.49 -2.75 21.86
C ASP A 248 15.80 -2.49 21.13
N ARG A 249 15.97 -3.05 19.93
CA ARG A 249 17.14 -2.82 19.06
C ARG A 249 17.25 -1.39 18.59
N ILE A 250 16.08 -0.79 18.27
CA ILE A 250 16.01 0.61 17.88
C ILE A 250 16.47 1.49 19.05
N ASN A 251 15.95 1.26 20.25
CA ASN A 251 16.31 2.03 21.42
C ASN A 251 17.75 1.79 21.88
N ALA A 252 18.27 0.56 21.79
CA ALA A 252 19.66 0.24 22.10
C ALA A 252 20.65 0.92 21.15
N ALA A 253 20.30 1.04 19.85
CA ALA A 253 21.13 1.72 18.86
C ALA A 253 20.96 3.24 18.83
N ASN A 254 19.95 3.80 19.53
CA ASN A 254 19.65 5.22 19.49
C ASN A 254 20.76 6.06 20.16
N ASN A 255 21.36 6.96 19.40
CA ASN A 255 22.40 7.88 19.92
C ASN A 255 21.89 8.81 21.02
N LEU A 256 20.58 8.99 21.14
CA LEU A 256 19.91 9.83 22.13
C LEU A 256 19.16 9.03 23.21
N ALA A 257 19.52 7.75 23.43
CA ALA A 257 18.87 6.91 24.44
C ALA A 257 18.88 7.52 25.86
N TYR A 258 19.78 8.47 26.12
CA TYR A 258 19.85 9.24 27.37
C TYR A 258 18.80 10.36 27.51
N ALA A 259 18.16 10.76 26.42
CA ALA A 259 17.23 11.89 26.38
C ALA A 259 15.82 11.52 25.89
N GLU A 260 15.64 10.32 25.29
CA GLU A 260 14.38 9.94 24.67
C GLU A 260 14.17 8.42 24.65
N THR A 261 12.92 8.02 24.47
CA THR A 261 12.54 6.63 24.16
C THR A 261 11.70 6.64 22.90
N ILE A 262 12.02 5.76 21.96
CA ILE A 262 11.31 5.61 20.69
C ILE A 262 10.23 4.54 20.85
N ALA A 263 8.98 4.85 20.46
CA ALA A 263 7.83 3.95 20.49
C ALA A 263 7.00 3.95 19.20
N ALA A 264 7.41 4.72 18.17
CA ALA A 264 6.72 4.77 16.90
C ALA A 264 7.69 5.05 15.75
N THR A 265 7.21 4.91 14.52
CA THR A 265 7.94 5.24 13.32
C THR A 265 7.07 6.08 12.38
N ASN A 266 7.69 6.68 11.37
CA ASN A 266 6.99 7.23 10.22
C ASN A 266 6.26 6.11 9.42
N PRO A 267 5.36 6.46 8.46
CA PRO A 267 4.56 5.47 7.73
C PRO A 267 5.33 4.38 6.98
N CYS A 268 6.59 4.64 6.62
CA CYS A 268 7.43 3.68 5.87
C CYS A 268 8.43 2.91 6.76
N GLY A 269 8.52 3.24 8.05
CA GLY A 269 9.31 2.51 9.04
C GLY A 269 10.81 2.79 9.07
N GLU A 270 11.35 3.64 8.18
CA GLU A 270 12.78 3.96 8.12
C GLU A 270 13.23 4.97 9.17
N GLN A 271 12.30 5.72 9.74
CA GLN A 271 12.58 6.72 10.77
C GLN A 271 11.82 6.42 12.07
N PRO A 272 12.37 5.58 12.94
CA PRO A 272 11.94 5.50 14.32
C PRO A 272 12.26 6.82 15.02
N LEU A 273 11.25 7.44 15.60
CA LEU A 273 11.34 8.79 16.14
C LEU A 273 10.68 8.87 17.52
N PRO A 274 11.16 9.75 18.38
CA PRO A 274 10.50 10.08 19.64
C PRO A 274 9.22 10.91 19.38
N PRO A 275 8.41 11.18 20.40
CA PRO A 275 7.30 12.12 20.30
C PRO A 275 7.73 13.47 19.69
N TYR A 276 6.94 13.95 18.70
CA TYR A 276 7.18 15.13 17.88
C TYR A 276 8.40 15.07 16.97
N GLY A 277 9.08 13.93 16.90
CA GLY A 277 10.21 13.72 16.00
C GLY A 277 9.87 13.90 14.54
N ALA A 278 10.78 14.54 13.81
CA ALA A 278 10.61 14.89 12.41
C ALA A 278 11.59 14.13 11.50
N CYS A 279 11.10 13.64 10.36
CA CYS A 279 11.83 12.84 9.40
C CYS A 279 12.37 13.71 8.25
N LEU A 280 13.67 13.94 8.21
CA LEU A 280 14.36 14.67 7.14
C LEU A 280 15.26 13.72 6.37
N LEU A 281 14.97 13.50 5.08
CA LEU A 281 15.61 12.47 4.28
C LEU A 281 16.32 13.01 3.04
N GLY A 282 17.37 12.31 2.65
CA GLY A 282 18.08 12.46 1.39
C GLY A 282 18.78 11.17 1.02
N SER A 283 19.10 10.96 -0.25
CA SER A 283 19.73 9.73 -0.73
C SER A 283 20.84 10.00 -1.72
N VAL A 284 22.00 9.39 -1.51
CA VAL A 284 23.08 9.33 -2.48
C VAL A 284 22.72 8.30 -3.55
N ASN A 285 22.84 8.65 -4.80
CA ASN A 285 22.62 7.76 -5.93
C ASN A 285 23.92 7.02 -6.26
N LEU A 286 24.08 5.81 -5.74
CA LEU A 286 25.30 5.01 -5.92
C LEU A 286 25.57 4.67 -7.38
N ALA A 287 24.51 4.49 -8.20
CA ALA A 287 24.66 4.20 -9.62
C ALA A 287 25.40 5.30 -10.39
N ARG A 288 25.35 6.57 -9.91
CA ARG A 288 26.07 7.71 -10.51
C ARG A 288 27.52 7.82 -10.10
N LEU A 289 27.96 7.00 -9.14
CA LEU A 289 29.33 7.00 -8.62
C LEU A 289 30.14 5.78 -9.07
N VAL A 290 29.57 4.89 -9.88
CA VAL A 290 30.34 3.75 -10.43
C VAL A 290 31.21 4.20 -11.57
N LYS A 291 32.51 3.92 -11.45
CA LYS A 291 33.52 4.08 -12.52
C LYS A 291 33.60 2.81 -13.36
N ASP A 292 33.84 2.97 -14.66
CA ASP A 292 34.05 1.88 -15.61
C ASP A 292 32.98 0.76 -15.56
N PRO A 293 31.68 1.09 -15.57
CA PRO A 293 30.60 0.13 -15.35
C PRO A 293 30.67 -1.04 -16.33
N PHE A 294 30.36 -2.25 -15.87
CA PHE A 294 30.32 -3.48 -16.64
C PHE A 294 31.68 -3.89 -17.23
N THR A 295 32.77 -3.54 -16.57
CA THR A 295 34.14 -3.98 -16.89
C THR A 295 34.76 -4.63 -15.67
N GLU A 296 35.91 -5.32 -15.87
CA GLU A 296 36.68 -5.89 -14.76
C GLU A 296 37.25 -4.82 -13.79
N ALA A 297 37.35 -3.57 -14.25
CA ALA A 297 37.82 -2.44 -13.45
C ALA A 297 36.70 -1.68 -12.74
N ALA A 298 35.45 -2.14 -12.90
CA ALA A 298 34.29 -1.47 -12.34
C ALA A 298 34.37 -1.36 -10.80
N THR A 299 34.23 -0.15 -10.29
CA THR A 299 34.27 0.12 -8.84
C THR A 299 33.46 1.36 -8.49
N LEU A 300 33.02 1.46 -7.25
CA LEU A 300 32.45 2.71 -6.71
C LEU A 300 33.56 3.71 -6.44
N ASP A 301 33.35 4.97 -6.83
CA ASP A 301 34.23 6.10 -6.48
C ASP A 301 34.01 6.52 -5.02
N GLU A 302 34.78 5.94 -4.10
CA GLU A 302 34.62 6.21 -2.66
C GLU A 302 35.09 7.62 -2.26
N ASP A 303 36.06 8.21 -2.98
CA ASP A 303 36.47 9.59 -2.74
C ASP A 303 35.33 10.56 -3.13
N ALA A 304 34.74 10.35 -4.32
CA ALA A 304 33.58 11.13 -4.75
C ALA A 304 32.36 10.89 -3.84
N LEU A 305 32.18 9.68 -3.31
CA LEU A 305 31.15 9.40 -2.30
C LEU A 305 31.35 10.23 -1.04
N ALA A 306 32.55 10.25 -0.49
CA ALA A 306 32.87 11.00 0.72
C ALA A 306 32.67 12.52 0.53
N ASP A 307 33.11 13.08 -0.59
CA ASP A 307 32.93 14.50 -0.94
C ASP A 307 31.46 14.84 -1.09
N LEU A 308 30.68 14.00 -1.78
CA LEU A 308 29.24 14.19 -1.97
C LEU A 308 28.48 14.10 -0.65
N VAL A 309 28.83 13.15 0.21
CA VAL A 309 28.24 12.98 1.54
C VAL A 309 28.47 14.23 2.39
N ALA A 310 29.68 14.80 2.37
CA ALA A 310 29.98 16.00 3.15
C ALA A 310 29.09 17.18 2.75
N VAL A 311 28.85 17.38 1.45
CA VAL A 311 27.95 18.40 0.94
C VAL A 311 26.49 18.07 1.27
N ALA A 312 26.08 16.82 1.12
CA ALA A 312 24.71 16.36 1.39
C ALA A 312 24.32 16.54 2.88
N ILE A 313 25.20 16.16 3.81
CA ILE A 313 24.98 16.37 5.26
C ILE A 313 24.76 17.85 5.57
N ARG A 314 25.61 18.75 5.04
CA ARG A 314 25.44 20.18 5.24
C ARG A 314 24.14 20.70 4.63
N MET A 315 23.79 20.25 3.44
CA MET A 315 22.53 20.62 2.79
C MET A 315 21.31 20.18 3.59
N MET A 316 21.37 18.98 4.19
CA MET A 316 20.31 18.46 5.05
C MET A 316 20.29 19.19 6.41
N ASP A 317 21.43 19.50 7.03
CA ASP A 317 21.48 20.34 8.23
C ASP A 317 20.84 21.72 7.99
N ASN A 318 21.15 22.36 6.88
CA ASN A 318 20.55 23.64 6.49
C ASN A 318 19.03 23.54 6.27
N THR A 319 18.52 22.39 5.88
CA THR A 319 17.07 22.19 5.69
C THR A 319 16.31 22.28 7.01
N VAL A 320 16.94 21.94 8.15
CA VAL A 320 16.34 22.11 9.49
C VAL A 320 16.04 23.60 9.74
N ASP A 321 16.98 24.48 9.39
CA ASP A 321 16.84 25.92 9.60
C ASP A 321 15.95 26.61 8.55
N ALA A 322 15.84 26.03 7.35
CA ALA A 322 15.07 26.58 6.22
C ALA A 322 13.60 26.10 6.19
N SER A 323 13.21 25.14 7.04
CA SER A 323 11.88 24.54 7.01
C SER A 323 10.87 25.30 7.87
N ASN A 324 9.59 25.19 7.50
CA ASN A 324 8.47 25.51 8.39
C ASN A 324 7.99 24.25 9.09
N PHE A 325 7.47 24.41 10.30
CA PHE A 325 6.94 23.29 11.09
C PHE A 325 5.46 23.47 11.37
N PRO A 326 4.65 22.39 11.29
CA PRO A 326 3.21 22.44 11.61
C PRO A 326 2.92 22.79 13.07
N LEU A 327 3.77 22.32 14.00
CA LEU A 327 3.63 22.49 15.43
C LEU A 327 4.95 23.02 16.04
N ALA A 328 4.83 23.82 17.09
CA ALA A 328 6.01 24.38 17.79
C ALA A 328 6.86 23.29 18.46
N GLU A 329 6.22 22.21 18.94
CA GLU A 329 6.89 21.07 19.57
C GLU A 329 7.76 20.31 18.54
N GLN A 330 7.30 20.20 17.29
CA GLN A 330 8.07 19.60 16.20
C GLN A 330 9.29 20.47 15.81
N GLU A 331 9.13 21.80 15.84
CA GLU A 331 10.22 22.74 15.60
C GLU A 331 11.28 22.60 16.70
N ALA A 332 10.86 22.62 17.96
CA ALA A 332 11.76 22.49 19.11
C ALA A 332 12.54 21.17 19.07
N GLU A 333 11.84 20.04 18.82
CA GLU A 333 12.46 18.71 18.70
C GLU A 333 13.51 18.70 17.55
N ALA A 334 13.14 19.23 16.38
CA ALA A 334 14.02 19.25 15.22
C ALA A 334 15.26 20.13 15.44
N VAL A 335 15.11 21.28 16.08
CA VAL A 335 16.22 22.20 16.37
C VAL A 335 17.14 21.67 17.47
N ASP A 336 16.56 21.11 18.55
CA ASP A 336 17.32 20.63 19.71
C ASP A 336 18.20 19.41 19.39
N LYS A 337 17.80 18.58 18.43
CA LYS A 337 18.48 17.32 18.07
C LYS A 337 19.09 17.31 16.67
N ARG A 338 18.60 18.15 15.77
CA ARG A 338 19.05 18.25 14.38
C ARG A 338 19.21 16.92 13.68
N ARG A 339 18.21 16.02 13.91
CA ARG A 339 18.17 14.67 13.37
C ARG A 339 17.94 14.71 11.85
N ILE A 340 18.78 14.00 11.11
CA ILE A 340 18.67 13.80 9.66
C ILE A 340 18.77 12.31 9.31
N GLY A 341 18.43 11.95 8.08
CA GLY A 341 18.49 10.58 7.59
C GLY A 341 19.03 10.54 6.17
N LEU A 342 20.36 10.54 6.02
CA LEU A 342 21.01 10.31 4.73
C LEU A 342 21.02 8.80 4.43
N GLY A 343 20.55 8.43 3.26
CA GLY A 343 20.57 7.05 2.77
C GLY A 343 21.16 6.94 1.37
N VAL A 344 20.82 5.82 0.74
CA VAL A 344 21.25 5.53 -0.64
C VAL A 344 20.05 5.18 -1.52
N THR A 345 20.23 5.31 -2.82
CA THR A 345 19.39 4.71 -3.88
C THR A 345 20.31 4.18 -4.96
N GLY A 346 19.84 3.32 -5.86
CA GLY A 346 20.67 2.74 -6.90
C GLY A 346 21.70 1.71 -6.39
N LEU A 347 21.47 1.12 -5.21
CA LEU A 347 22.38 0.08 -4.68
C LEU A 347 22.42 -1.15 -5.60
N ALA A 348 21.26 -1.65 -6.02
CA ALA A 348 21.21 -2.83 -6.89
C ALA A 348 21.80 -2.54 -8.27
N ASP A 349 21.58 -1.32 -8.81
CA ASP A 349 22.28 -0.88 -10.03
C ASP A 349 23.81 -0.89 -9.86
N ALA A 350 24.30 -0.29 -8.77
CA ALA A 350 25.73 -0.24 -8.52
C ALA A 350 26.35 -1.63 -8.39
N LEU A 351 25.66 -2.57 -7.70
CA LEU A 351 26.09 -3.97 -7.62
C LEU A 351 26.10 -4.63 -9.00
N MET A 352 25.05 -4.43 -9.79
CA MET A 352 24.95 -4.94 -11.15
C MET A 352 26.07 -4.40 -12.05
N MET A 353 26.35 -3.09 -11.98
CA MET A 353 27.42 -2.42 -12.74
C MET A 353 28.82 -2.90 -12.34
N THR A 354 29.00 -3.32 -11.08
CA THR A 354 30.28 -3.85 -10.56
C THR A 354 30.38 -5.38 -10.63
N GLY A 355 29.42 -6.05 -11.28
CA GLY A 355 29.47 -7.50 -11.52
C GLY A 355 29.08 -8.35 -10.31
N LEU A 356 28.37 -7.78 -9.32
CA LEU A 356 27.96 -8.46 -8.11
C LEU A 356 26.47 -8.86 -8.17
N THR A 357 26.19 -10.12 -7.82
CA THR A 357 24.81 -10.62 -7.74
C THR A 357 24.17 -10.14 -6.45
N TYR A 358 23.09 -9.35 -6.54
CA TYR A 358 22.32 -8.90 -5.38
C TYR A 358 21.89 -10.10 -4.52
N GLY A 359 22.13 -10.01 -3.21
CA GLY A 359 21.80 -11.07 -2.25
C GLY A 359 22.89 -12.13 -2.07
N SER A 360 23.96 -12.13 -2.87
CA SER A 360 25.14 -12.97 -2.60
C SER A 360 25.88 -12.50 -1.34
N ASN A 361 26.74 -13.36 -0.80
CA ASN A 361 27.60 -12.98 0.32
C ASN A 361 28.61 -11.88 -0.05
N GLU A 362 29.05 -11.88 -1.29
CA GLU A 362 29.96 -10.88 -1.86
C GLU A 362 29.24 -9.52 -1.92
N ALA A 363 28.03 -9.47 -2.48
CA ALA A 363 27.23 -8.26 -2.54
C ALA A 363 26.88 -7.72 -1.14
N ALA A 364 26.59 -8.61 -0.17
CA ALA A 364 26.34 -8.21 1.20
C ALA A 364 27.58 -7.57 1.86
N ARG A 365 28.76 -8.17 1.69
CA ARG A 365 30.04 -7.58 2.18
C ARG A 365 30.34 -6.24 1.50
N GLN A 366 30.11 -6.13 0.20
CA GLN A 366 30.33 -4.88 -0.53
C GLN A 366 29.35 -3.79 -0.10
N THR A 367 28.09 -4.14 0.13
CA THR A 367 27.08 -3.23 0.68
C THR A 367 27.48 -2.73 2.07
N GLU A 368 27.90 -3.64 2.95
CA GLU A 368 28.41 -3.28 4.28
C GLU A 368 29.59 -2.31 4.17
N HIS A 369 30.54 -2.57 3.28
CA HIS A 369 31.70 -1.70 3.05
C HIS A 369 31.30 -0.30 2.58
N TRP A 370 30.46 -0.19 1.54
CA TRP A 370 30.01 1.11 1.03
C TRP A 370 29.21 1.91 2.03
N LEU A 371 28.33 1.25 2.79
CA LEU A 371 27.54 1.93 3.82
C LEU A 371 28.38 2.33 5.03
N LYS A 372 29.42 1.54 5.36
CA LYS A 372 30.43 1.96 6.33
C LYS A 372 31.14 3.24 5.90
N ALA A 373 31.58 3.30 4.64
CA ALA A 373 32.26 4.49 4.09
C ALA A 373 31.31 5.72 4.13
N LEU A 374 30.05 5.54 3.72
CA LEU A 374 29.02 6.58 3.80
C LEU A 374 28.77 7.06 5.24
N ALA A 375 28.58 6.13 6.19
CA ALA A 375 28.33 6.46 7.59
C ALA A 375 29.51 7.24 8.19
N ARG A 376 30.72 6.77 8.00
CA ARG A 376 31.95 7.45 8.47
C ARG A 376 32.05 8.88 7.90
N ALA A 377 31.86 9.03 6.58
CA ALA A 377 31.89 10.34 5.91
C ALA A 377 30.79 11.28 6.47
N ALA A 378 29.58 10.75 6.73
CA ALA A 378 28.47 11.52 7.29
C ALA A 378 28.78 12.01 8.71
N TYR A 379 29.30 11.13 9.58
CA TYR A 379 29.64 11.51 10.95
C TYR A 379 30.77 12.53 10.99
N LEU A 380 31.86 12.35 10.21
CA LEU A 380 32.94 13.30 10.10
C LEU A 380 32.50 14.65 9.52
N ALA A 381 31.63 14.63 8.50
CA ALA A 381 31.06 15.88 7.95
C ALA A 381 30.24 16.63 9.00
N SER A 382 29.42 15.93 9.80
CA SER A 382 28.67 16.53 10.90
C SER A 382 29.56 17.10 12.01
N VAL A 383 30.71 16.46 12.29
CA VAL A 383 31.75 17.00 13.18
C VAL A 383 32.36 18.29 12.60
N ASP A 384 32.62 18.30 11.28
CA ASP A 384 33.19 19.52 10.63
C ASP A 384 32.18 20.69 10.66
N ILE A 385 30.87 20.41 10.50
CA ILE A 385 29.84 21.44 10.69
C ILE A 385 29.78 21.88 12.17
N ALA A 386 29.94 20.97 13.13
CA ALA A 386 29.97 21.32 14.55
C ALA A 386 31.14 22.26 14.90
N LYS A 387 32.30 22.10 14.28
CA LYS A 387 33.43 23.05 14.45
C LYS A 387 33.08 24.47 14.03
N GLU A 388 32.20 24.64 13.02
CA GLU A 388 31.80 25.94 12.47
C GLU A 388 30.55 26.48 13.19
N LYS A 389 29.50 25.64 13.38
CA LYS A 389 28.16 26.06 13.83
C LYS A 389 27.83 25.61 15.25
N GLY A 390 28.72 24.88 15.93
CA GLY A 390 28.47 24.25 17.23
C GLY A 390 27.75 22.90 17.15
N ALA A 391 27.85 22.12 18.22
CA ALA A 391 27.12 20.84 18.34
C ALA A 391 25.60 21.08 18.47
N PHE A 392 24.81 20.03 18.27
CA PHE A 392 23.37 20.13 18.51
C PHE A 392 23.07 20.41 20.01
N PRO A 393 21.99 21.16 20.34
CA PRO A 393 21.74 21.64 21.71
C PRO A 393 21.75 20.60 22.82
N LEU A 394 21.17 19.41 22.58
CA LEU A 394 21.10 18.32 23.58
C LEU A 394 22.35 17.42 23.60
N PHE A 395 23.44 17.77 22.93
CA PHE A 395 24.66 16.97 22.90
C PHE A 395 25.32 16.84 24.25
N ASP A 396 25.53 15.60 24.69
CA ASP A 396 26.31 15.21 25.87
C ASP A 396 27.32 14.15 25.40
N ALA A 397 28.61 14.52 25.36
CA ALA A 397 29.64 13.70 24.72
C ALA A 397 29.77 12.32 25.36
N ASP A 398 29.76 12.23 26.68
CA ASP A 398 29.94 10.95 27.38
C ASP A 398 28.79 10.01 27.12
N LYS A 399 27.55 10.52 27.17
CA LYS A 399 26.34 9.73 26.95
C LYS A 399 26.16 9.38 25.46
N TYR A 400 26.46 10.31 24.58
CA TYR A 400 26.36 10.09 23.12
C TYR A 400 27.31 8.99 22.66
N LEU A 401 28.59 9.04 23.13
CA LEU A 401 29.63 8.05 22.77
C LEU A 401 29.40 6.68 23.42
N ALA A 402 28.55 6.58 24.43
CA ALA A 402 28.16 5.31 25.03
C ALA A 402 26.94 4.65 24.35
N SER A 403 26.41 5.20 23.25
CA SER A 403 25.30 4.60 22.49
C SER A 403 25.77 3.38 21.68
N GLY A 404 24.83 2.45 21.41
CA GLY A 404 25.16 1.23 20.66
C GLY A 404 25.72 1.48 19.26
N THR A 405 25.22 2.51 18.55
CA THR A 405 25.80 2.90 17.24
C THR A 405 27.23 3.43 17.39
N MET A 406 27.50 4.21 18.44
CA MET A 406 28.84 4.76 18.68
C MET A 406 29.82 3.70 19.15
N GLU A 407 29.38 2.69 19.90
CA GLU A 407 30.26 1.57 20.28
C GLU A 407 30.82 0.82 19.07
N ALA A 408 30.04 0.72 18.00
CA ALA A 408 30.44 0.07 16.75
C ALA A 408 31.25 1.00 15.80
N MET A 409 31.23 2.32 16.05
CA MET A 409 31.90 3.30 15.19
C MET A 409 33.42 3.28 15.40
N ASP A 410 34.16 3.56 14.31
CA ASP A 410 35.66 3.59 14.35
C ASP A 410 36.20 4.66 15.32
N GLU A 411 37.33 4.37 15.92
CA GLU A 411 37.91 5.18 17.02
C GLU A 411 38.27 6.61 16.59
N ASP A 412 38.71 6.83 15.38
CA ASP A 412 39.04 8.17 14.86
C ASP A 412 37.79 9.06 14.75
N VAL A 413 36.67 8.51 14.38
CA VAL A 413 35.35 9.22 14.33
C VAL A 413 34.91 9.54 15.77
N ARG A 414 34.98 8.58 16.66
CA ARG A 414 34.62 8.73 18.09
C ARG A 414 35.49 9.82 18.76
N ALA A 415 36.81 9.79 18.50
CA ALA A 415 37.75 10.79 19.01
C ALA A 415 37.49 12.19 18.46
N ALA A 416 37.11 12.30 17.18
CA ALA A 416 36.70 13.56 16.57
C ALA A 416 35.40 14.13 17.22
N ILE A 417 34.41 13.28 17.48
CA ILE A 417 33.16 13.65 18.18
C ILE A 417 33.46 14.08 19.62
N ALA A 418 34.30 13.34 20.34
CA ALA A 418 34.69 13.67 21.70
C ALA A 418 35.38 15.04 21.79
N THR A 419 36.17 15.40 20.79
CA THR A 419 36.97 16.63 20.77
C THR A 419 36.18 17.87 20.31
N HIS A 420 35.33 17.70 19.32
CA HIS A 420 34.69 18.82 18.61
C HIS A 420 33.15 18.85 18.73
N GLY A 421 32.56 17.81 19.31
CA GLY A 421 31.10 17.61 19.26
C GLY A 421 30.64 17.15 17.87
N ILE A 422 29.33 17.04 17.72
CA ILE A 422 28.69 16.69 16.45
C ILE A 422 27.44 17.55 16.23
N ARG A 423 27.18 17.94 14.99
CA ARG A 423 26.07 18.86 14.63
C ARG A 423 24.71 18.20 14.61
N ASN A 424 24.62 16.93 14.23
CA ASN A 424 23.39 16.19 14.03
C ASN A 424 23.39 14.92 14.91
N ALA A 425 22.28 14.67 15.62
CA ALA A 425 22.21 13.57 16.59
C ALA A 425 22.18 12.19 15.93
N LEU A 426 21.41 12.02 14.85
CA LEU A 426 21.38 10.84 13.99
C LEU A 426 21.53 11.29 12.53
N LEU A 427 22.17 10.48 11.70
CA LEU A 427 22.60 10.90 10.37
C LEU A 427 22.13 9.98 9.24
N THR A 428 21.86 8.71 9.50
CA THR A 428 21.65 7.70 8.43
C THR A 428 20.31 7.00 8.53
N SER A 429 19.66 6.82 7.37
CA SER A 429 18.38 6.12 7.25
C SER A 429 18.16 5.71 5.79
N ILE A 430 17.61 4.54 5.54
CA ILE A 430 17.30 4.09 4.18
C ILE A 430 15.80 4.28 3.90
N ALA A 431 15.49 5.34 3.15
CA ALA A 431 14.16 5.66 2.68
C ALA A 431 13.73 4.75 1.49
N PRO A 432 12.40 4.59 1.26
CA PRO A 432 11.93 3.80 0.11
C PRO A 432 12.31 4.40 -1.25
N THR A 433 12.55 5.68 -1.35
CA THR A 433 12.93 6.48 -2.53
C THR A 433 12.08 6.31 -3.80
N GLY A 434 10.92 5.66 -3.75
CA GLY A 434 10.16 5.21 -4.90
C GLY A 434 9.86 6.27 -5.97
N THR A 435 9.56 7.52 -5.60
CA THR A 435 9.32 8.60 -6.59
C THR A 435 10.62 9.26 -7.04
N ILE A 436 11.58 9.48 -6.13
CA ILE A 436 12.84 10.15 -6.47
C ILE A 436 13.77 9.24 -7.29
N SER A 437 13.67 7.93 -7.17
CA SER A 437 14.40 6.98 -8.02
C SER A 437 13.88 7.00 -9.47
N LEU A 438 12.56 7.09 -9.66
CA LEU A 438 11.97 7.29 -10.99
C LEU A 438 12.40 8.63 -11.62
N TYR A 439 12.41 9.70 -10.81
CA TYR A 439 12.90 11.02 -11.22
C TYR A 439 14.37 10.98 -11.64
N ALA A 440 15.18 10.13 -11.02
CA ALA A 440 16.60 9.95 -11.33
C ALA A 440 16.87 8.98 -12.49
N GLY A 441 15.85 8.57 -13.26
CA GLY A 441 16.00 7.68 -14.41
C GLY A 441 15.67 6.22 -14.11
N ASN A 442 14.84 5.96 -13.12
CA ASN A 442 14.42 4.63 -12.67
C ASN A 442 15.58 3.78 -12.12
N VAL A 443 16.42 4.40 -11.29
CA VAL A 443 17.40 3.65 -10.48
C VAL A 443 16.68 2.81 -9.42
N SER A 444 17.30 1.72 -8.95
CA SER A 444 16.74 0.88 -7.90
C SER A 444 16.47 1.68 -6.62
N SER A 445 15.33 1.41 -5.98
CA SER A 445 14.83 2.18 -4.86
C SER A 445 15.51 1.80 -3.54
N GLY A 446 16.15 2.74 -2.87
CA GLY A 446 16.83 2.50 -1.59
C GLY A 446 17.86 1.37 -1.72
N ILE A 447 17.69 0.33 -0.90
CA ILE A 447 18.46 -0.91 -0.97
C ILE A 447 17.63 -2.08 -1.54
N GLU A 448 16.52 -1.79 -2.21
CA GLU A 448 15.75 -2.83 -2.88
C GLU A 448 16.51 -3.42 -4.07
N PRO A 449 16.30 -4.69 -4.42
CA PRO A 449 16.75 -5.19 -5.71
C PRO A 449 16.04 -4.46 -6.85
N VAL A 450 16.58 -4.53 -8.05
CA VAL A 450 15.84 -4.13 -9.24
C VAL A 450 14.51 -4.88 -9.28
N PHE A 451 13.39 -4.16 -9.41
CA PHE A 451 12.06 -4.78 -9.38
C PHE A 451 11.86 -5.76 -10.54
N ALA A 452 12.15 -5.29 -11.74
CA ALA A 452 12.19 -6.04 -13.00
C ALA A 452 13.09 -5.30 -13.98
N HIS A 453 13.71 -6.00 -14.92
CA HIS A 453 14.60 -5.38 -15.92
C HIS A 453 13.82 -4.37 -16.80
N ALA A 454 12.58 -4.67 -17.10
CA ALA A 454 11.62 -3.76 -17.72
C ALA A 454 10.20 -4.12 -17.25
N TYR A 455 9.31 -3.15 -17.15
CA TYR A 455 7.92 -3.35 -16.80
C TYR A 455 7.03 -2.28 -17.44
N THR A 456 5.76 -2.62 -17.64
CA THR A 456 4.78 -1.68 -18.17
C THR A 456 4.12 -0.93 -17.02
N ARG A 457 4.13 0.39 -17.08
CA ARG A 457 3.47 1.26 -16.12
C ARG A 457 2.31 2.01 -16.76
N LYS A 458 1.14 1.98 -16.10
CA LYS A 458 -0.02 2.79 -16.48
C LYS A 458 0.10 4.18 -15.86
N VAL A 459 0.42 5.18 -16.67
CA VAL A 459 0.57 6.58 -16.24
C VAL A 459 -0.74 7.32 -16.50
N LEU A 460 -1.33 7.90 -15.43
CA LEU A 460 -2.53 8.71 -15.54
C LEU A 460 -2.17 10.08 -16.11
N GLN A 461 -2.73 10.41 -17.27
CA GLN A 461 -2.57 11.70 -17.93
C GLN A 461 -3.48 12.79 -17.33
N LYS A 462 -3.18 14.06 -17.61
CA LYS A 462 -3.96 15.21 -17.12
C LYS A 462 -5.43 15.19 -17.57
N ASP A 463 -5.70 14.58 -18.72
CA ASP A 463 -7.05 14.41 -19.30
C ASP A 463 -7.82 13.21 -18.72
N GLY A 464 -7.23 12.48 -17.77
CA GLY A 464 -7.82 11.29 -17.16
C GLY A 464 -7.60 9.99 -17.95
N SER A 465 -6.96 10.06 -19.12
CA SER A 465 -6.54 8.88 -19.89
C SER A 465 -5.36 8.19 -19.20
N LYS A 466 -5.12 6.92 -19.51
CA LYS A 466 -3.95 6.17 -19.06
C LYS A 466 -3.13 5.80 -20.28
N THR A 467 -1.85 6.19 -20.29
CA THR A 467 -0.86 5.67 -21.22
C THR A 467 -0.10 4.53 -20.59
N GLU A 468 0.22 3.52 -21.39
CA GLU A 468 1.12 2.44 -20.99
C GLU A 468 2.51 2.80 -21.47
N GLU A 469 3.47 2.82 -20.53
CA GLU A 469 4.87 3.14 -20.83
C GLU A 469 5.75 2.01 -20.36
N GLU A 470 6.65 1.55 -21.21
CA GLU A 470 7.72 0.66 -20.80
C GLU A 470 8.73 1.46 -20.00
N VAL A 471 8.99 1.00 -18.79
CA VAL A 471 9.98 1.57 -17.87
C VAL A 471 11.09 0.56 -17.70
N VAL A 472 12.28 0.90 -18.18
CA VAL A 472 13.48 0.07 -18.08
C VAL A 472 14.28 0.51 -16.86
N ASP A 473 14.88 -0.44 -16.17
CA ASP A 473 15.82 -0.17 -15.09
C ASP A 473 17.07 0.58 -15.59
N TYR A 474 17.65 1.45 -14.75
CA TYR A 474 18.75 2.32 -15.14
C TYR A 474 20.00 1.55 -15.56
N ALA A 475 20.43 0.56 -14.79
CA ALA A 475 21.62 -0.25 -15.12
C ALA A 475 21.37 -1.13 -16.35
N VAL A 476 20.15 -1.64 -16.49
CA VAL A 476 19.74 -2.43 -17.67
C VAL A 476 19.74 -1.57 -18.93
N GLN A 477 19.21 -0.33 -18.86
CA GLN A 477 19.27 0.59 -20.00
C GLN A 477 20.72 0.93 -20.38
N MET A 478 21.56 1.23 -19.38
CA MET A 478 22.99 1.49 -19.63
C MET A 478 23.70 0.29 -20.22
N TRP A 479 23.38 -0.94 -19.80
CA TRP A 479 23.91 -2.15 -20.43
C TRP A 479 23.52 -2.23 -21.90
N ARG A 480 22.25 -2.03 -22.21
CA ARG A 480 21.74 -2.01 -23.59
C ARG A 480 22.46 -0.97 -24.47
N ASP A 481 22.67 0.23 -23.91
CA ASP A 481 23.35 1.33 -24.63
C ASP A 481 24.82 1.02 -24.90
N LEU A 482 25.51 0.33 -23.98
CA LEU A 482 26.95 0.00 -24.10
C LEU A 482 27.24 -1.32 -24.82
N LYS A 483 26.38 -2.32 -24.66
CA LYS A 483 26.60 -3.70 -25.10
C LYS A 483 25.61 -4.14 -26.20
N GLY A 484 24.62 -3.30 -26.56
CA GLY A 484 23.60 -3.63 -27.56
C GLY A 484 22.74 -4.83 -27.11
N ASP A 485 22.56 -5.77 -28.04
CA ASP A 485 21.77 -7.00 -27.84
C ASP A 485 22.54 -8.13 -27.13
N ALA A 486 23.68 -7.82 -26.48
CA ALA A 486 24.41 -8.83 -25.73
C ALA A 486 23.53 -9.39 -24.58
N PRO A 487 23.52 -10.71 -24.34
CA PRO A 487 22.74 -11.31 -23.28
C PRO A 487 23.15 -10.74 -21.91
N PHE A 488 22.18 -10.63 -21.02
CA PHE A 488 22.46 -10.21 -19.65
C PHE A 488 23.33 -11.24 -18.93
N PRO A 489 24.34 -10.78 -18.19
CA PRO A 489 25.11 -11.66 -17.32
C PRO A 489 24.25 -12.28 -16.22
N ASP A 490 24.68 -13.43 -15.65
CA ASP A 490 23.95 -14.15 -14.60
C ASP A 490 23.71 -13.33 -13.33
N HIS A 491 24.51 -12.28 -13.08
CA HIS A 491 24.35 -11.39 -11.93
C HIS A 491 23.26 -10.33 -12.12
N PHE A 492 22.60 -10.27 -13.28
CA PHE A 492 21.43 -9.42 -13.53
C PHE A 492 20.18 -10.09 -12.95
N VAL A 493 20.05 -10.07 -11.63
CA VAL A 493 18.89 -10.60 -10.90
C VAL A 493 17.89 -9.49 -10.58
N ASN A 494 16.65 -9.88 -10.29
CA ASN A 494 15.58 -8.95 -9.93
C ASN A 494 14.76 -9.48 -8.74
N ALA A 495 13.81 -8.67 -8.24
CA ALA A 495 13.01 -8.98 -7.08
C ALA A 495 12.16 -10.27 -7.21
N GLN A 496 11.93 -10.76 -8.44
CA GLN A 496 11.14 -11.96 -8.71
C GLN A 496 11.98 -13.23 -8.63
N THR A 497 13.32 -13.12 -8.79
CA THR A 497 14.22 -14.27 -8.92
C THR A 497 15.04 -14.54 -7.67
N ILE A 498 15.17 -13.59 -6.75
CA ILE A 498 15.96 -13.75 -5.53
C ILE A 498 15.18 -14.39 -4.38
N SER A 499 15.87 -15.13 -3.53
CA SER A 499 15.26 -15.78 -2.37
C SER A 499 14.95 -14.77 -1.24
N PRO A 500 13.96 -15.04 -0.36
CA PRO A 500 13.71 -14.21 0.83
C PRO A 500 14.96 -14.04 1.72
N ASP A 501 15.78 -15.07 1.87
CA ASP A 501 17.02 -15.01 2.65
C ASP A 501 18.03 -14.01 2.06
N ALA A 502 18.06 -13.86 0.74
CA ALA A 502 18.90 -12.88 0.07
C ALA A 502 18.47 -11.44 0.42
N HIS A 503 17.15 -11.18 0.48
CA HIS A 503 16.63 -9.90 0.93
C HIS A 503 17.02 -9.58 2.38
N VAL A 504 16.84 -10.55 3.30
CA VAL A 504 17.20 -10.39 4.73
C VAL A 504 18.69 -10.13 4.88
N ARG A 505 19.54 -10.89 4.18
CA ARG A 505 21.00 -10.73 4.20
C ARG A 505 21.45 -9.34 3.80
N MET A 506 20.87 -8.78 2.74
CA MET A 506 21.19 -7.44 2.28
C MET A 506 20.75 -6.37 3.28
N GLN A 507 19.55 -6.53 3.84
CA GLN A 507 19.04 -5.63 4.87
C GLN A 507 19.90 -5.66 6.13
N ALA A 508 20.27 -6.84 6.59
CA ALA A 508 21.11 -7.01 7.77
C ALA A 508 22.53 -6.42 7.57
N ALA A 509 23.13 -6.61 6.39
CA ALA A 509 24.42 -6.01 6.06
C ALA A 509 24.35 -4.47 6.07
N ALA A 510 23.28 -3.90 5.51
CA ALA A 510 23.06 -2.47 5.50
C ALA A 510 22.78 -1.90 6.91
N GLN A 511 21.98 -2.61 7.73
CA GLN A 511 21.54 -2.14 9.06
C GLN A 511 22.72 -1.91 10.02
N LYS A 512 23.85 -2.57 9.85
CA LYS A 512 25.03 -2.37 10.69
C LYS A 512 25.55 -0.94 10.70
N TRP A 513 25.34 -0.20 9.60
CA TRP A 513 25.87 1.16 9.39
C TRP A 513 24.78 2.21 9.22
N VAL A 514 23.55 1.87 9.60
CA VAL A 514 22.39 2.77 9.61
C VAL A 514 21.93 2.97 11.04
N ASP A 515 22.10 4.18 11.57
CA ASP A 515 21.76 4.55 12.96
C ASP A 515 20.24 4.59 13.19
N SER A 516 19.46 5.06 12.23
CA SER A 516 17.99 4.95 12.23
C SER A 516 17.53 3.56 11.72
N SER A 517 16.56 3.46 10.86
CA SER A 517 16.06 2.19 10.35
C SER A 517 16.05 2.16 8.81
N ILE A 518 15.55 1.08 8.25
CA ILE A 518 15.56 0.79 6.83
C ILE A 518 14.15 0.45 6.38
N SER A 519 13.65 1.16 5.38
CA SER A 519 12.46 0.77 4.64
C SER A 519 12.84 -0.25 3.57
N LYS A 520 12.51 -1.49 3.81
CA LYS A 520 12.75 -2.58 2.86
C LYS A 520 11.64 -3.61 2.88
N THR A 521 11.21 -4.00 1.69
CA THR A 521 10.25 -5.08 1.49
C THR A 521 10.97 -6.39 1.14
N ILE A 522 10.65 -7.45 1.85
CA ILE A 522 11.09 -8.80 1.52
C ILE A 522 10.01 -9.43 0.64
N ASN A 523 10.31 -9.56 -0.66
CA ASN A 523 9.41 -10.23 -1.58
C ASN A 523 9.49 -11.73 -1.35
N VAL A 524 8.34 -12.37 -1.18
CA VAL A 524 8.25 -13.82 -0.97
C VAL A 524 7.38 -14.44 -2.07
N PRO A 525 7.67 -15.70 -2.48
CA PRO A 525 6.87 -16.42 -3.46
C PRO A 525 5.40 -16.53 -3.04
N LYS A 526 4.48 -16.52 -4.02
CA LYS A 526 3.04 -16.67 -3.76
C LYS A 526 2.71 -17.96 -3.00
N ASP A 527 3.44 -19.02 -3.28
CA ASP A 527 3.28 -20.39 -2.76
C ASP A 527 4.19 -20.73 -1.59
N ILE A 528 4.90 -19.73 -1.01
CA ILE A 528 5.71 -19.93 0.19
C ILE A 528 4.88 -20.60 1.28
N SER A 529 5.43 -21.64 1.94
CA SER A 529 4.77 -22.25 3.08
C SER A 529 4.70 -21.28 4.27
N PHE A 530 3.72 -21.46 5.14
CA PHE A 530 3.58 -20.60 6.32
C PHE A 530 4.79 -20.70 7.26
N ASP A 531 5.37 -21.89 7.41
CA ASP A 531 6.55 -22.06 8.25
C ASP A 531 7.78 -21.35 7.66
N ALA A 532 8.05 -21.52 6.36
CA ALA A 532 9.12 -20.77 5.68
C ALA A 532 8.90 -19.24 5.75
N PHE A 533 7.65 -18.80 5.72
CA PHE A 533 7.33 -17.39 5.91
C PHE A 533 7.67 -16.87 7.32
N LYS A 534 7.38 -17.65 8.37
CA LYS A 534 7.77 -17.32 9.74
C LYS A 534 9.29 -17.27 9.92
N ASP A 535 9.99 -18.19 9.25
CA ASP A 535 11.45 -18.25 9.31
C ASP A 535 12.12 -16.98 8.76
N VAL A 536 11.50 -16.30 7.78
CA VAL A 536 11.98 -14.99 7.29
C VAL A 536 12.04 -13.94 8.40
N TYR A 537 11.00 -13.86 9.23
CA TYR A 537 10.94 -12.90 10.34
C TYR A 537 11.90 -13.26 11.46
N MET A 538 12.03 -14.55 11.76
CA MET A 538 13.03 -15.04 12.72
C MET A 538 14.45 -14.75 12.25
N ALA A 539 14.75 -15.00 10.97
CA ALA A 539 16.05 -14.70 10.37
C ALA A 539 16.36 -13.19 10.39
N ALA A 540 15.37 -12.32 10.17
CA ALA A 540 15.54 -10.88 10.28
C ALA A 540 15.90 -10.46 11.72
N TRP A 541 15.21 -11.04 12.72
CA TRP A 541 15.53 -10.80 14.12
C TRP A 541 16.92 -11.34 14.47
N ASP A 542 17.25 -12.58 14.12
CA ASP A 542 18.54 -13.20 14.42
C ASP A 542 19.72 -12.45 13.79
N GLN A 543 19.55 -11.86 12.60
CA GLN A 543 20.59 -11.10 11.89
C GLN A 543 20.66 -9.62 12.28
N GLY A 544 19.90 -9.14 13.28
CA GLY A 544 20.03 -7.79 13.81
C GLY A 544 19.27 -6.72 13.07
N CYS A 545 18.30 -7.06 12.21
CA CYS A 545 17.43 -6.07 11.61
C CYS A 545 16.59 -5.35 12.69
N LYS A 546 16.22 -4.10 12.44
CA LYS A 546 15.37 -3.28 13.33
C LYS A 546 13.87 -3.41 13.03
N GLY A 547 13.51 -4.07 11.96
CA GLY A 547 12.14 -4.36 11.55
C GLY A 547 12.11 -5.29 10.35
N CYS A 548 10.92 -5.81 10.05
CA CYS A 548 10.70 -6.70 8.91
C CYS A 548 9.32 -6.47 8.32
N THR A 549 9.27 -6.33 7.01
CA THR A 549 8.04 -6.21 6.22
C THR A 549 8.16 -7.11 5.00
N THR A 550 7.11 -7.89 4.75
CA THR A 550 7.08 -8.81 3.60
C THR A 550 5.99 -8.42 2.62
N TYR A 551 6.19 -8.77 1.37
CA TYR A 551 5.15 -8.72 0.34
C TYR A 551 4.99 -10.10 -0.28
N ARG A 552 3.78 -10.68 -0.17
CA ARG A 552 3.36 -11.91 -0.81
C ARG A 552 2.20 -11.62 -1.77
N PRO A 553 2.35 -11.87 -3.08
CA PRO A 553 1.24 -11.70 -4.03
C PRO A 553 0.06 -12.60 -3.66
N ASN A 554 -1.12 -12.02 -3.48
CA ASN A 554 -2.36 -12.76 -3.21
C ASN A 554 -3.59 -12.00 -3.74
N ALA A 555 -4.78 -12.57 -3.61
CA ALA A 555 -6.02 -11.96 -4.11
C ALA A 555 -6.40 -10.66 -3.37
N VAL A 556 -5.92 -10.46 -2.14
CA VAL A 556 -6.21 -9.28 -1.30
C VAL A 556 -5.24 -8.15 -1.61
N THR A 557 -3.94 -8.45 -1.71
CA THR A 557 -2.89 -7.45 -1.95
C THR A 557 -2.80 -7.03 -3.41
N GLY A 558 -3.30 -7.85 -4.33
CA GLY A 558 -3.20 -7.62 -5.78
C GLY A 558 -1.76 -7.70 -6.31
N SER A 559 -1.58 -7.49 -7.61
CA SER A 559 -0.27 -7.22 -8.22
C SER A 559 -0.10 -5.70 -8.36
N VAL A 560 0.88 -5.13 -7.69
CA VAL A 560 1.13 -3.67 -7.69
C VAL A 560 1.72 -3.21 -9.04
N LEU A 561 2.46 -4.08 -9.72
CA LEU A 561 3.06 -3.85 -11.02
C LEU A 561 2.91 -5.14 -11.86
N GLU A 562 2.38 -5.00 -13.07
CA GLU A 562 2.38 -6.08 -14.05
C GLU A 562 3.76 -6.10 -14.70
N VAL A 563 4.58 -7.08 -14.34
CA VAL A 563 5.77 -7.40 -15.14
C VAL A 563 5.23 -8.01 -16.43
N ALA A 564 5.58 -7.45 -17.59
CA ALA A 564 5.37 -8.16 -18.83
C ALA A 564 6.09 -9.51 -18.67
N GLU A 565 5.34 -10.61 -18.72
CA GLU A 565 5.99 -11.91 -18.83
C GLU A 565 7.00 -11.80 -19.97
N PRO A 566 8.25 -12.26 -19.78
CA PRO A 566 9.19 -12.27 -20.89
C PRO A 566 8.48 -12.98 -22.04
N ALA A 567 8.41 -12.31 -23.18
CA ALA A 567 7.89 -12.95 -24.40
C ALA A 567 8.54 -14.33 -24.48
N PRO A 568 7.78 -15.42 -24.61
CA PRO A 568 8.36 -16.74 -24.69
C PRO A 568 9.49 -16.64 -25.70
N VAL A 569 10.70 -17.10 -25.35
CA VAL A 569 11.79 -17.23 -26.30
C VAL A 569 11.20 -18.04 -27.43
N GLU A 570 10.93 -17.42 -28.56
CA GLU A 570 10.49 -18.09 -29.77
C GLU A 570 11.60 -19.09 -30.10
N THR A 571 11.43 -20.32 -29.64
CA THR A 571 12.10 -21.46 -30.28
C THR A 571 11.44 -21.53 -31.66
N ASP A 572 12.21 -21.28 -32.70
CA ASP A 572 11.85 -21.27 -34.11
C ASP A 572 11.25 -22.61 -34.57
N ALA A 573 10.00 -22.89 -34.14
CA ALA A 573 9.10 -23.79 -34.85
C ALA A 573 7.67 -23.21 -34.67
N PRO A 574 7.02 -22.78 -35.74
CA PRO A 574 5.65 -22.30 -35.65
C PRO A 574 4.77 -23.41 -35.08
N ALA A 575 3.95 -23.06 -34.08
CA ALA A 575 2.98 -24.01 -33.52
C ALA A 575 2.13 -24.61 -34.65
N PRO A 576 1.86 -25.92 -34.60
CA PRO A 576 1.13 -26.61 -35.65
C PRO A 576 -0.20 -25.93 -35.96
N HIS A 577 -0.44 -25.56 -37.20
CA HIS A 577 -1.58 -24.74 -37.63
C HIS A 577 -2.95 -25.45 -37.53
N THR A 578 -2.98 -26.79 -37.40
CA THR A 578 -4.21 -27.58 -37.30
C THR A 578 -4.33 -28.30 -35.97
N ILE A 579 -5.57 -28.60 -35.55
CA ILE A 579 -5.84 -29.36 -34.32
C ILE A 579 -5.18 -30.74 -34.41
N ALA A 580 -5.24 -31.41 -35.56
CA ALA A 580 -4.61 -32.70 -35.81
C ALA A 580 -3.07 -32.64 -35.59
N ALA A 581 -2.40 -31.64 -36.16
CA ALA A 581 -0.96 -31.48 -35.98
C ALA A 581 -0.57 -31.12 -34.52
N ARG A 582 -1.43 -30.42 -33.78
CA ARG A 582 -1.23 -30.19 -32.34
C ARG A 582 -1.42 -31.45 -31.50
N ILE A 583 -2.38 -32.30 -31.86
CA ILE A 583 -2.55 -33.62 -31.25
C ILE A 583 -1.30 -34.48 -31.47
N GLU A 584 -0.81 -34.55 -32.71
CA GLU A 584 0.42 -35.30 -33.01
C GLU A 584 1.64 -34.79 -32.21
N ALA A 585 1.83 -33.48 -32.17
CA ALA A 585 2.93 -32.88 -31.43
C ALA A 585 2.84 -33.15 -29.91
N ALA A 586 1.67 -33.03 -29.33
CA ALA A 586 1.46 -33.29 -27.92
C ALA A 586 1.49 -34.80 -27.58
N ALA A 587 0.97 -35.66 -28.45
CA ALA A 587 1.01 -37.12 -28.30
C ALA A 587 2.46 -37.64 -28.30
N ALA A 588 3.29 -37.17 -29.24
CA ALA A 588 4.71 -37.48 -29.28
C ALA A 588 5.45 -37.09 -27.98
N ALA A 589 5.10 -35.95 -27.38
CA ALA A 589 5.70 -35.47 -26.15
C ALA A 589 5.35 -36.32 -24.90
N VAL A 590 4.21 -37.00 -24.91
CA VAL A 590 3.76 -37.88 -23.80
C VAL A 590 3.82 -39.37 -24.13
N GLY A 591 4.47 -39.72 -25.24
CA GLY A 591 4.70 -41.11 -25.64
C GLY A 591 3.44 -41.88 -26.05
N ILE A 592 2.54 -41.23 -26.78
CA ILE A 592 1.35 -41.81 -27.40
C ILE A 592 1.61 -41.90 -28.89
N ASP A 593 1.70 -43.14 -29.42
CA ASP A 593 2.16 -43.38 -30.80
C ASP A 593 1.00 -43.40 -31.82
N ASP A 594 -0.27 -43.50 -31.34
CA ASP A 594 -1.41 -43.65 -32.24
C ASP A 594 -2.73 -43.10 -31.67
N ILE A 595 -3.68 -42.77 -32.54
CA ILE A 595 -5.03 -42.28 -32.16
C ILE A 595 -5.84 -43.31 -31.33
N PRO A 596 -5.81 -44.63 -31.59
CA PRO A 596 -6.46 -45.60 -30.73
C PRO A 596 -6.01 -45.53 -29.27
N THR A 597 -4.73 -45.42 -29.00
CA THR A 597 -4.18 -45.27 -27.66
C THR A 597 -4.61 -43.95 -27.00
N LEU A 598 -4.69 -42.86 -27.77
CA LEU A 598 -5.22 -41.59 -27.30
C LEU A 598 -6.72 -41.65 -26.99
N ALA A 599 -7.47 -42.39 -27.80
CA ALA A 599 -8.91 -42.63 -27.59
C ALA A 599 -9.18 -43.38 -26.28
N ASP A 600 -8.41 -44.45 -26.02
CA ASP A 600 -8.51 -45.22 -24.78
C ASP A 600 -8.17 -44.36 -23.54
N ARG A 601 -7.18 -43.48 -23.65
CA ARG A 601 -6.78 -42.58 -22.55
C ARG A 601 -7.77 -41.46 -22.30
N SER A 602 -8.27 -40.86 -23.37
CA SER A 602 -9.18 -39.71 -23.28
C SER A 602 -10.64 -40.05 -23.11
N GLY A 603 -11.03 -41.30 -23.43
CA GLY A 603 -12.43 -41.75 -23.48
C GLY A 603 -13.22 -41.14 -24.67
N VAL A 604 -12.55 -40.54 -25.63
CA VAL A 604 -13.14 -39.98 -26.85
C VAL A 604 -12.92 -40.96 -28.00
N PRO A 605 -13.97 -41.37 -28.76
CA PRO A 605 -13.82 -42.34 -29.84
C PRO A 605 -12.76 -41.97 -30.87
N ALA A 606 -11.98 -42.97 -31.31
CA ALA A 606 -10.88 -42.76 -32.26
C ALA A 606 -11.32 -42.06 -33.57
N ASP A 607 -12.47 -42.47 -34.11
CA ASP A 607 -13.06 -41.87 -35.32
C ASP A 607 -13.44 -40.39 -35.09
N THR A 608 -13.83 -40.04 -33.86
CA THR A 608 -14.13 -38.64 -33.47
C THR A 608 -12.87 -37.79 -33.43
N ILE A 609 -11.76 -38.30 -32.84
CA ILE A 609 -10.47 -37.61 -32.79
C ILE A 609 -9.88 -37.47 -34.19
N ALA A 610 -9.96 -38.53 -35.00
CA ALA A 610 -9.45 -38.50 -36.38
C ALA A 610 -10.21 -37.53 -37.31
N ALA A 611 -11.45 -37.20 -37.01
CA ALA A 611 -12.27 -36.27 -37.74
C ALA A 611 -11.91 -34.79 -37.50
N TRP A 612 -10.97 -34.49 -36.52
CA TRP A 612 -10.59 -33.09 -36.19
C TRP A 612 -9.47 -32.56 -37.10
N ASP A 613 -9.68 -32.63 -38.41
CA ASP A 613 -8.72 -32.31 -39.47
C ASP A 613 -8.76 -30.85 -39.93
N GLY A 614 -9.63 -30.03 -39.41
CA GLY A 614 -9.75 -28.60 -39.71
C GLY A 614 -11.17 -28.17 -40.10
N GLU A 615 -12.01 -29.05 -40.65
CA GLU A 615 -13.41 -28.73 -40.96
C GLU A 615 -14.36 -29.11 -39.81
N THR A 616 -14.03 -30.16 -39.06
CA THR A 616 -14.81 -30.60 -37.91
C THR A 616 -14.19 -30.12 -36.61
N LYS A 617 -14.93 -29.31 -35.84
CA LYS A 617 -14.47 -28.81 -34.55
C LYS A 617 -14.88 -29.75 -33.41
N PRO A 618 -14.00 -30.07 -32.44
CA PRO A 618 -14.37 -30.86 -31.27
C PRO A 618 -15.42 -30.12 -30.41
N THR A 619 -16.22 -30.90 -29.68
CA THR A 619 -17.04 -30.33 -28.60
C THR A 619 -16.10 -29.86 -27.47
N ASN A 620 -16.52 -28.87 -26.67
CA ASN A 620 -15.74 -28.39 -25.52
C ASN A 620 -15.43 -29.52 -24.51
N ARG A 621 -16.28 -30.51 -24.41
CA ARG A 621 -16.11 -31.68 -23.56
C ARG A 621 -15.00 -32.60 -24.08
N ASP A 622 -15.07 -32.94 -25.37
CA ASP A 622 -14.11 -33.85 -26.00
C ASP A 622 -12.74 -33.24 -26.12
N ALA A 623 -12.67 -31.93 -26.43
CA ALA A 623 -11.40 -31.15 -26.45
C ALA A 623 -10.74 -31.12 -25.06
N ARG A 624 -11.51 -31.04 -23.98
CA ARG A 624 -10.99 -31.06 -22.61
C ARG A 624 -10.45 -32.46 -22.26
N SER A 625 -11.17 -33.52 -22.56
CA SER A 625 -10.74 -34.90 -22.30
C SER A 625 -9.47 -35.26 -23.06
N VAL A 626 -9.35 -34.87 -24.34
CA VAL A 626 -8.16 -35.12 -25.15
C VAL A 626 -6.99 -34.26 -24.67
N ALA A 627 -7.22 -33.00 -24.35
CA ALA A 627 -6.17 -32.11 -23.81
C ALA A 627 -5.60 -32.62 -22.48
N GLU A 628 -6.46 -33.13 -21.59
CA GLU A 628 -6.06 -33.74 -20.31
C GLU A 628 -5.23 -34.99 -20.54
N ALA A 629 -5.61 -35.86 -21.47
CA ALA A 629 -4.88 -37.08 -21.83
C ALA A 629 -3.49 -36.76 -22.46
N LEU A 630 -3.36 -35.63 -23.08
CA LEU A 630 -2.14 -35.13 -23.71
C LEU A 630 -1.29 -34.23 -22.78
N GLY A 631 -1.77 -33.89 -21.59
CA GLY A 631 -1.06 -33.03 -20.65
C GLY A 631 -0.93 -31.57 -21.12
N VAL A 632 -1.86 -31.08 -21.95
CA VAL A 632 -1.90 -29.72 -22.47
C VAL A 632 -3.19 -29.01 -22.08
N THR A 633 -3.25 -27.67 -22.25
CA THR A 633 -4.48 -26.93 -21.99
C THR A 633 -5.47 -27.09 -23.17
N PRO A 634 -6.79 -27.14 -22.92
CA PRO A 634 -7.79 -27.17 -24.00
C PRO A 634 -7.67 -25.96 -24.95
N ARG A 635 -7.20 -24.83 -24.43
CA ARG A 635 -7.02 -23.60 -25.20
C ARG A 635 -5.84 -23.72 -26.17
N TRP A 636 -4.76 -24.33 -25.74
CA TRP A 636 -3.65 -24.65 -26.62
C TRP A 636 -4.06 -25.66 -27.69
N LEU A 637 -4.77 -26.71 -27.33
CA LEU A 637 -5.22 -27.73 -28.29
C LEU A 637 -6.13 -27.14 -29.37
N LEU A 638 -7.04 -26.24 -29.01
CA LEU A 638 -8.01 -25.67 -29.94
C LEU A 638 -7.49 -24.48 -30.74
N PHE A 639 -6.69 -23.61 -30.10
CA PHE A 639 -6.36 -22.28 -30.64
C PHE A 639 -4.85 -21.98 -30.71
N ALA A 640 -4.01 -22.90 -30.30
CA ALA A 640 -2.57 -22.71 -30.11
C ALA A 640 -2.22 -21.59 -29.10
N GLU A 641 -3.11 -21.34 -28.12
CA GLU A 641 -2.93 -20.33 -27.09
C GLU A 641 -2.77 -21.00 -25.72
N GLY A 642 -1.74 -20.61 -24.94
CA GLY A 642 -1.41 -21.19 -23.62
C GLY A 642 -0.38 -22.32 -23.68
N ASP A 643 -0.23 -23.04 -22.55
CA ASP A 643 0.83 -24.02 -22.38
C ASP A 643 0.65 -25.25 -23.30
N GLY A 644 1.65 -25.48 -24.16
CA GLY A 644 1.79 -26.68 -25.00
C GLY A 644 2.49 -27.82 -24.26
N PRO A 645 2.88 -28.90 -24.97
CA PRO A 645 3.54 -30.05 -24.36
C PRO A 645 4.89 -29.66 -23.76
N ALA A 646 5.12 -30.05 -22.49
CA ALA A 646 6.39 -29.81 -21.81
C ALA A 646 7.53 -30.60 -22.44
N THR A 647 8.55 -29.95 -22.95
CA THR A 647 9.82 -30.57 -23.30
C THR A 647 10.66 -30.77 -22.06
N ASN A 648 10.68 -31.97 -21.50
CA ASN A 648 11.61 -32.30 -20.42
C ASN A 648 12.24 -33.69 -20.63
N PRO A 649 13.57 -33.81 -20.57
CA PRO A 649 14.24 -35.12 -20.49
C PRO A 649 14.57 -35.43 -19.02
N GLY A 650 13.94 -36.42 -18.44
CA GLY A 650 14.42 -37.02 -17.17
C GLY A 650 13.35 -37.51 -16.22
N VAL A 651 13.14 -38.80 -16.25
CA VAL A 651 12.35 -39.61 -15.30
C VAL A 651 13.09 -39.73 -13.98
N PRO A 652 12.43 -39.85 -12.79
CA PRO A 652 12.11 -41.17 -12.27
C PRO A 652 10.73 -41.34 -11.59
N GLU A 653 10.15 -42.45 -11.91
CA GLU A 653 9.61 -43.60 -11.13
C GLU A 653 8.67 -43.35 -9.94
N ALA A 654 7.46 -43.79 -10.17
CA ALA A 654 6.56 -44.66 -9.41
C ALA A 654 6.36 -44.50 -7.90
N LEU A 655 5.10 -44.32 -7.52
CA LEU A 655 4.48 -45.10 -6.45
C LEU A 655 2.97 -45.26 -6.69
N HIS A 656 2.55 -46.50 -6.65
CA HIS A 656 1.20 -47.01 -6.91
C HIS A 656 0.27 -47.00 -5.65
N PRO A 657 -0.95 -47.47 -5.72
CA PRO A 657 -2.18 -46.69 -5.49
C PRO A 657 -2.97 -47.22 -4.26
N GLY A 658 -3.86 -46.38 -3.79
CA GLY A 658 -4.85 -46.77 -2.78
C GLY A 658 -6.26 -46.37 -3.20
N LYS A 659 -7.05 -47.38 -3.47
CA LYS A 659 -8.47 -47.37 -3.82
C LYS A 659 -9.32 -46.68 -2.76
N ASN A 660 -10.32 -45.90 -3.17
CA ASN A 660 -11.71 -46.28 -2.84
C ASN A 660 -12.70 -45.58 -3.78
N THR A 661 -13.37 -46.43 -4.52
CA THR A 661 -14.60 -46.20 -5.25
C THR A 661 -15.78 -46.11 -4.30
N GLN A 662 -16.65 -45.13 -4.46
CA GLN A 662 -18.08 -45.33 -4.30
C GLN A 662 -18.84 -44.47 -5.30
N ASP A 663 -19.60 -45.17 -6.13
CA ASP A 663 -20.63 -44.68 -7.02
C ASP A 663 -21.61 -43.76 -6.35
N LEU A 664 -22.07 -42.79 -7.10
CA LEU A 664 -23.49 -42.42 -7.13
C LEU A 664 -23.83 -41.79 -8.48
N THR A 665 -24.52 -42.53 -9.25
CA THR A 665 -25.29 -42.16 -10.44
C THR A 665 -26.45 -41.26 -10.07
N GLU A 666 -26.87 -40.50 -11.08
CA GLU A 666 -28.17 -39.86 -11.35
C GLU A 666 -28.27 -38.36 -11.12
N SER A 667 -28.36 -37.67 -12.25
CA SER A 667 -29.00 -36.35 -12.36
C SER A 667 -30.49 -36.42 -12.06
N PRO A 668 -31.04 -35.39 -11.48
CA PRO A 668 -32.39 -34.98 -11.87
C PRO A 668 -32.46 -33.55 -12.36
N LYS A 669 -33.39 -33.42 -13.30
CA LYS A 669 -33.88 -32.25 -13.96
C LYS A 669 -34.45 -31.20 -12.98
N ASN A 670 -34.27 -29.94 -13.35
CA ASN A 670 -35.14 -28.77 -13.09
C ASN A 670 -36.13 -28.87 -11.93
N ALA A 671 -35.81 -28.17 -10.85
CA ALA A 671 -36.79 -27.54 -9.97
C ALA A 671 -36.18 -26.28 -9.37
N LEU A 672 -36.89 -25.18 -9.51
CA LEU A 672 -36.62 -23.89 -8.86
C LEU A 672 -36.61 -24.09 -7.34
N PRO A 673 -35.65 -23.54 -6.59
CA PRO A 673 -35.73 -23.56 -5.14
C PRO A 673 -36.69 -22.46 -4.66
N GLN A 674 -37.61 -22.88 -3.84
CA GLN A 674 -38.43 -22.02 -2.99
C GLN A 674 -37.54 -21.38 -1.91
N SER A 675 -37.81 -20.13 -1.57
CA SER A 675 -37.16 -19.34 -0.55
C SER A 675 -37.04 -20.09 0.80
N SER A 676 -35.82 -20.27 1.30
CA SER A 676 -35.57 -20.57 2.71
C SER A 676 -34.73 -19.44 3.34
N THR A 677 -35.22 -18.96 4.44
CA THR A 677 -34.64 -17.94 5.29
C THR A 677 -33.50 -18.52 6.11
N ASN A 678 -32.29 -18.32 5.65
CA ASN A 678 -31.01 -18.34 6.43
C ASN A 678 -29.91 -17.90 5.48
N GLY A 679 -29.07 -16.95 5.89
CA GLY A 679 -28.09 -16.22 5.10
C GLY A 679 -27.29 -17.07 4.11
N ASP A 680 -27.83 -17.33 2.95
CA ASP A 680 -27.25 -18.16 1.91
C ASP A 680 -26.36 -17.31 0.99
N VAL A 681 -25.17 -17.84 0.71
CA VAL A 681 -24.22 -17.31 -0.26
C VAL A 681 -24.86 -17.32 -1.64
N VAL A 682 -25.12 -16.16 -2.21
CA VAL A 682 -25.63 -16.01 -3.57
C VAL A 682 -24.47 -16.21 -4.55
N TYR A 683 -24.45 -17.33 -5.25
CA TYR A 683 -23.50 -17.56 -6.34
C TYR A 683 -23.92 -16.73 -7.56
N MET A 684 -23.06 -15.77 -7.96
CA MET A 684 -23.26 -14.99 -9.18
C MET A 684 -22.88 -15.86 -10.40
N THR A 685 -23.74 -15.88 -11.43
CA THR A 685 -23.46 -16.56 -12.70
C THR A 685 -22.40 -15.82 -13.54
N GLU A 686 -21.89 -16.44 -14.61
CA GLU A 686 -21.06 -15.75 -15.59
C GLU A 686 -21.85 -14.59 -16.21
N PRO A 687 -21.16 -13.45 -16.54
CA PRO A 687 -21.84 -12.30 -17.14
C PRO A 687 -22.51 -12.68 -18.46
N LEU A 688 -23.74 -12.23 -18.65
CA LEU A 688 -24.45 -12.37 -19.90
C LEU A 688 -23.80 -11.51 -21.01
N ASP A 689 -23.71 -12.05 -22.22
CA ASP A 689 -23.23 -11.33 -23.39
C ASP A 689 -24.17 -10.17 -23.74
N ARG A 690 -23.58 -9.00 -24.06
CA ARG A 690 -24.34 -7.80 -24.41
C ARG A 690 -24.81 -7.86 -25.85
N PRO A 691 -26.14 -7.85 -26.15
CA PRO A 691 -26.65 -7.70 -27.50
C PRO A 691 -26.29 -6.36 -28.14
N GLY A 692 -26.30 -6.31 -29.46
CA GLY A 692 -26.04 -5.06 -30.21
C GLY A 692 -27.04 -3.93 -29.94
N ALA A 693 -28.28 -4.29 -29.57
CA ALA A 693 -29.33 -3.36 -29.16
C ALA A 693 -30.06 -3.87 -27.93
N LEU A 694 -30.48 -3.00 -27.03
CA LEU A 694 -31.26 -3.27 -25.82
C LEU A 694 -32.45 -2.32 -25.76
N ASP A 695 -33.59 -2.84 -25.29
CA ASP A 695 -34.73 -2.02 -24.94
C ASP A 695 -34.53 -1.40 -23.55
N GLY A 696 -34.89 -0.12 -23.37
CA GLY A 696 -34.73 0.53 -22.12
C GLY A 696 -35.66 1.71 -21.87
N GLN A 697 -35.73 2.15 -20.62
CA GLN A 697 -36.52 3.30 -20.20
C GLN A 697 -35.64 4.32 -19.49
N THR A 698 -35.92 5.61 -19.75
CA THR A 698 -35.23 6.73 -19.10
C THR A 698 -36.16 7.43 -18.12
N TYR A 699 -35.76 7.53 -16.86
CA TYR A 699 -36.49 8.18 -15.79
C TYR A 699 -35.83 9.50 -15.42
N LYS A 700 -36.64 10.54 -15.14
CA LYS A 700 -36.18 11.82 -14.63
C LYS A 700 -36.39 11.88 -13.14
N LEU A 701 -35.30 12.03 -12.40
CA LEU A 701 -35.30 12.25 -10.95
C LEU A 701 -34.90 13.71 -10.67
N LYS A 702 -35.77 14.46 -9.94
CA LYS A 702 -35.46 15.80 -9.47
C LYS A 702 -35.27 15.74 -7.95
N TRP A 703 -34.06 15.93 -7.50
CA TRP A 703 -33.74 16.06 -6.08
C TRP A 703 -33.99 17.52 -5.66
N PRO A 704 -34.71 17.77 -4.55
CA PRO A 704 -35.09 19.13 -4.18
C PRO A 704 -33.95 20.12 -4.02
N GLU A 705 -32.82 19.69 -3.49
CA GLU A 705 -31.64 20.52 -3.23
C GLU A 705 -30.71 20.64 -4.46
N SER A 706 -30.96 19.90 -5.54
CA SER A 706 -30.15 19.96 -6.74
C SER A 706 -30.75 20.87 -7.80
N GLU A 707 -29.97 21.80 -8.35
CA GLU A 707 -30.39 22.65 -9.45
C GLU A 707 -30.68 21.83 -10.72
N HIS A 708 -30.02 20.70 -10.91
CA HIS A 708 -30.13 19.86 -12.09
C HIS A 708 -30.86 18.53 -11.83
N ALA A 709 -31.65 18.09 -12.78
CA ALA A 709 -32.26 16.77 -12.72
C ALA A 709 -31.24 15.66 -13.04
N ILE A 710 -31.46 14.49 -12.45
CA ILE A 710 -30.75 13.26 -12.75
C ILE A 710 -31.61 12.44 -13.72
N TYR A 711 -30.99 11.91 -14.76
CA TYR A 711 -31.62 11.01 -15.72
C TYR A 711 -31.06 9.62 -15.55
N ILE A 712 -31.94 8.65 -15.30
CA ILE A 712 -31.59 7.24 -15.05
C ILE A 712 -32.16 6.43 -16.18
N THR A 713 -31.29 5.88 -17.04
CA THR A 713 -31.65 4.98 -18.12
C THR A 713 -31.37 3.55 -17.69
N ILE A 714 -32.36 2.69 -17.73
CA ILE A 714 -32.25 1.25 -17.42
C ILE A 714 -32.59 0.48 -18.70
N ASN A 715 -31.65 -0.31 -19.16
CA ASN A 715 -31.82 -1.17 -20.34
C ASN A 715 -32.02 -2.61 -19.89
N ASP A 716 -32.89 -3.34 -20.58
CA ASP A 716 -33.32 -4.69 -20.26
C ASP A 716 -32.89 -5.69 -21.32
N ILE A 717 -32.76 -6.94 -20.89
CA ILE A 717 -32.55 -8.09 -21.75
C ILE A 717 -33.66 -9.11 -21.52
N THR A 718 -34.03 -9.85 -22.53
CA THR A 718 -34.89 -11.04 -22.36
C THR A 718 -34.03 -12.29 -22.39
N HIS A 719 -33.90 -12.95 -21.25
CA HIS A 719 -33.12 -14.17 -21.09
C HIS A 719 -34.00 -15.26 -20.47
N GLY A 720 -34.00 -16.47 -21.05
CA GLY A 720 -34.86 -17.57 -20.58
C GLY A 720 -36.37 -17.26 -20.62
N GLY A 721 -36.82 -16.40 -21.53
CA GLY A 721 -38.23 -15.96 -21.63
C GLY A 721 -38.69 -14.95 -20.59
N ARG A 722 -37.77 -14.46 -19.70
CA ARG A 722 -38.04 -13.43 -18.70
C ARG A 722 -37.32 -12.15 -19.04
N ARG A 723 -38.02 -11.00 -18.94
CA ARG A 723 -37.40 -9.68 -19.06
C ARG A 723 -36.72 -9.32 -17.75
N GLN A 724 -35.46 -8.88 -17.81
CA GLN A 724 -34.64 -8.55 -16.63
C GLN A 724 -33.75 -7.35 -16.92
N PRO A 725 -33.36 -6.55 -15.90
CA PRO A 725 -32.48 -5.41 -16.10
C PRO A 725 -31.09 -5.91 -16.48
N PHE A 726 -30.42 -5.17 -17.35
CA PHE A 726 -29.09 -5.54 -17.86
C PHE A 726 -28.03 -4.46 -17.61
N GLU A 727 -28.36 -3.19 -17.79
CA GLU A 727 -27.45 -2.08 -17.54
C GLU A 727 -28.19 -0.81 -17.13
N VAL A 728 -27.52 0.01 -16.33
CA VAL A 728 -28.04 1.31 -15.85
C VAL A 728 -27.07 2.41 -16.25
N PHE A 729 -27.59 3.55 -16.67
CA PHE A 729 -26.83 4.79 -16.88
C PHE A 729 -27.46 5.92 -16.07
N ILE A 730 -26.66 6.61 -15.27
CA ILE A 730 -27.07 7.71 -14.42
C ILE A 730 -26.35 8.96 -14.89
N ASN A 731 -27.08 9.91 -15.47
CA ASN A 731 -26.55 11.14 -16.05
C ASN A 731 -27.10 12.38 -15.33
N SER A 732 -26.23 13.33 -15.01
CA SER A 732 -26.60 14.62 -14.46
C SER A 732 -25.68 15.72 -15.00
N LYS A 733 -26.19 16.95 -15.12
CA LYS A 733 -25.33 18.12 -15.38
C LYS A 733 -24.59 18.61 -14.13
N ASN A 734 -24.93 18.09 -12.96
CA ASN A 734 -24.24 18.44 -11.73
C ASN A 734 -22.88 17.71 -11.64
N MET A 735 -21.79 18.45 -11.85
CA MET A 735 -20.43 17.92 -11.82
C MET A 735 -19.99 17.42 -10.43
N GLU A 736 -20.59 17.93 -9.36
CA GLU A 736 -20.31 17.49 -7.98
C GLU A 736 -20.62 15.99 -7.77
N HIS A 737 -21.59 15.46 -8.53
CA HIS A 737 -22.02 14.07 -8.43
C HIS A 737 -21.45 13.14 -9.50
N PHE A 738 -20.70 13.68 -10.47
CA PHE A 738 -20.31 12.93 -11.67
C PHE A 738 -19.50 11.67 -11.37
N ALA A 739 -18.46 11.76 -10.55
CA ALA A 739 -17.56 10.65 -10.31
C ALA A 739 -18.25 9.45 -9.63
N TRP A 740 -19.05 9.68 -8.59
CA TRP A 740 -19.74 8.61 -7.89
C TRP A 740 -20.95 8.06 -8.67
N THR A 741 -21.64 8.89 -9.46
CA THR A 741 -22.73 8.41 -10.35
C THR A 741 -22.21 7.48 -11.42
N VAL A 742 -21.04 7.78 -12.01
CA VAL A 742 -20.37 6.89 -12.97
C VAL A 742 -19.94 5.58 -12.32
N ALA A 743 -19.36 5.64 -11.12
CA ALA A 743 -18.96 4.45 -10.38
C ALA A 743 -20.17 3.56 -10.04
N LEU A 744 -21.23 4.15 -9.52
CA LEU A 744 -22.49 3.48 -9.20
C LEU A 744 -23.13 2.83 -10.43
N THR A 745 -23.19 3.56 -11.53
CA THR A 745 -23.67 3.06 -12.84
C THR A 745 -22.95 1.77 -13.23
N ARG A 746 -21.60 1.77 -13.15
CA ARG A 746 -20.79 0.61 -13.52
C ARG A 746 -21.00 -0.58 -12.58
N MET A 747 -21.10 -0.33 -11.27
CA MET A 747 -21.32 -1.38 -10.28
C MET A 747 -22.69 -2.04 -10.43
N ILE A 748 -23.75 -1.25 -10.55
CA ILE A 748 -25.11 -1.78 -10.74
C ILE A 748 -25.20 -2.56 -12.05
N SER A 749 -24.65 -2.03 -13.14
CA SER A 749 -24.62 -2.72 -14.44
C SER A 749 -23.84 -4.02 -14.38
N ALA A 750 -22.74 -4.08 -13.63
CA ALA A 750 -21.98 -5.31 -13.45
C ALA A 750 -22.77 -6.39 -12.69
N VAL A 751 -23.57 -5.98 -11.70
CA VAL A 751 -24.48 -6.90 -10.99
C VAL A 751 -25.60 -7.38 -11.91
N PHE A 752 -26.25 -6.48 -12.63
CA PHE A 752 -27.36 -6.83 -13.53
C PHE A 752 -26.94 -7.80 -14.64
N ARG A 753 -25.74 -7.62 -15.21
CA ARG A 753 -25.20 -8.52 -16.26
C ARG A 753 -24.93 -9.93 -15.78
N ARG A 754 -24.82 -10.15 -14.48
CA ARG A 754 -24.65 -11.52 -13.93
C ARG A 754 -25.97 -12.25 -13.76
N GLY A 755 -27.11 -11.58 -13.91
CA GLY A 755 -28.43 -12.17 -13.79
C GLY A 755 -28.76 -12.65 -12.37
N GLY A 756 -29.77 -13.51 -12.25
CA GLY A 756 -30.26 -13.96 -10.95
C GLY A 756 -31.18 -12.94 -10.28
N ASP A 757 -31.35 -13.06 -8.97
CA ASP A 757 -32.12 -12.09 -8.19
C ASP A 757 -31.25 -10.87 -7.88
N VAL A 758 -31.48 -9.78 -8.60
CA VAL A 758 -30.75 -8.51 -8.43
C VAL A 758 -31.57 -7.48 -7.64
N SER A 759 -32.68 -7.89 -7.01
CA SER A 759 -33.57 -7.00 -6.25
C SER A 759 -32.91 -6.41 -5.01
N PHE A 760 -31.93 -7.12 -4.43
CA PHE A 760 -31.14 -6.64 -3.29
C PHE A 760 -30.45 -5.29 -3.56
N VAL A 761 -30.11 -4.96 -4.81
CA VAL A 761 -29.55 -3.64 -5.18
C VAL A 761 -30.49 -2.51 -4.80
N VAL A 762 -31.79 -2.74 -4.91
CA VAL A 762 -32.80 -1.75 -4.50
C VAL A 762 -32.81 -1.56 -2.98
N GLU A 763 -32.72 -2.67 -2.24
CA GLU A 763 -32.71 -2.65 -0.77
C GLU A 763 -31.49 -1.87 -0.26
N GLU A 764 -30.31 -2.19 -0.79
CA GLU A 764 -29.06 -1.54 -0.40
C GLU A 764 -29.04 -0.05 -0.71
N LEU A 765 -29.52 0.36 -1.89
CA LEU A 765 -29.59 1.78 -2.24
C LEU A 765 -30.60 2.54 -1.37
N LYS A 766 -31.75 1.93 -1.03
CA LYS A 766 -32.78 2.54 -0.20
C LYS A 766 -32.36 2.65 1.27
N ALA A 767 -31.44 1.81 1.73
CA ALA A 767 -30.90 1.84 3.08
C ALA A 767 -29.86 2.96 3.30
N VAL A 768 -29.40 3.65 2.25
CA VAL A 768 -28.38 4.70 2.36
C VAL A 768 -29.00 5.98 2.92
N PHE A 769 -28.43 6.48 4.01
CA PHE A 769 -28.75 7.76 4.65
C PHE A 769 -27.75 8.85 4.24
N ASP A 770 -28.26 10.07 3.96
CA ASP A 770 -27.40 11.25 3.81
C ASP A 770 -27.27 11.95 5.18
N PRO A 771 -26.04 12.14 5.71
CA PRO A 771 -25.83 12.82 7.00
C PRO A 771 -26.32 14.27 7.00
N ARG A 772 -26.47 14.91 5.84
CA ARG A 772 -27.04 16.26 5.69
C ARG A 772 -28.57 16.26 5.75
N GLY A 773 -29.20 15.10 5.76
CA GLY A 773 -30.65 14.89 5.77
C GLY A 773 -31.19 14.48 4.41
N GLY A 774 -32.38 13.83 4.42
CA GLY A 774 -33.13 13.46 3.21
C GLY A 774 -34.10 14.54 2.79
N ALA A 775 -34.84 14.26 1.74
CA ALA A 775 -35.83 15.19 1.18
C ALA A 775 -37.24 14.59 1.14
N TRP A 776 -38.26 15.45 1.24
CA TRP A 776 -39.64 15.04 1.02
C TRP A 776 -39.96 15.04 -0.48
N MET A 777 -40.27 13.87 -1.02
CA MET A 777 -40.62 13.68 -2.42
C MET A 777 -41.97 12.97 -2.56
N ASN A 778 -42.90 13.59 -3.26
CA ASN A 778 -44.24 13.04 -3.50
C ASN A 778 -44.95 12.57 -2.21
N GLY A 779 -44.81 13.32 -1.10
CA GLY A 779 -45.43 13.01 0.18
C GLY A 779 -44.75 11.92 1.00
N LYS A 780 -43.60 11.40 0.56
CA LYS A 780 -42.79 10.44 1.31
C LYS A 780 -41.40 11.03 1.62
N TYR A 781 -40.89 10.76 2.79
CA TYR A 781 -39.50 11.09 3.13
C TYR A 781 -38.54 10.10 2.47
N VAL A 782 -37.55 10.62 1.76
CA VAL A 782 -36.49 9.83 1.08
C VAL A 782 -35.17 10.19 1.73
N PRO A 783 -34.45 9.24 2.36
CA PRO A 783 -33.34 9.52 3.24
C PRO A 783 -32.08 10.01 2.52
N SER A 784 -31.95 9.77 1.20
CA SER A 784 -30.80 10.24 0.40
C SER A 784 -31.10 10.24 -1.09
N ILE A 785 -30.26 10.90 -1.88
CA ILE A 785 -30.31 10.85 -3.34
C ILE A 785 -30.07 9.41 -3.86
N LEU A 786 -29.30 8.59 -3.17
CA LEU A 786 -29.08 7.17 -3.48
C LEU A 786 -30.35 6.36 -3.23
N ALA A 787 -31.05 6.63 -2.14
CA ALA A 787 -32.36 6.02 -1.86
C ALA A 787 -33.41 6.42 -2.91
N ALA A 788 -33.34 7.64 -3.44
CA ALA A 788 -34.20 8.09 -4.55
C ALA A 788 -33.89 7.34 -5.85
N ILE A 789 -32.61 7.09 -6.15
CA ILE A 789 -32.17 6.27 -7.30
C ILE A 789 -32.65 4.83 -7.12
N GLY A 790 -32.49 4.23 -5.94
CA GLY A 790 -33.03 2.90 -5.60
C GLY A 790 -34.53 2.80 -5.84
N GLY A 791 -35.29 3.82 -5.46
CA GLY A 791 -36.72 3.90 -5.72
C GLY A 791 -37.10 4.03 -7.20
N VAL A 792 -36.24 4.59 -8.06
CA VAL A 792 -36.42 4.58 -9.51
C VAL A 792 -36.20 3.18 -10.08
N ILE A 793 -35.11 2.51 -9.65
CA ILE A 793 -34.80 1.14 -10.09
C ILE A 793 -35.93 0.19 -9.66
N GLU A 794 -36.42 0.28 -8.43
CA GLU A 794 -37.57 -0.51 -7.94
C GLU A 794 -38.79 -0.38 -8.85
N ARG A 795 -39.20 0.84 -9.16
CA ARG A 795 -40.35 1.08 -10.06
C ARG A 795 -40.13 0.47 -11.43
N HIS A 796 -38.90 0.48 -11.95
CA HIS A 796 -38.56 -0.17 -13.20
C HIS A 796 -38.69 -1.69 -13.11
N LEU A 797 -38.16 -2.32 -12.06
CA LEU A 797 -38.21 -3.75 -11.84
C LEU A 797 -39.67 -4.25 -11.70
N VAL A 798 -40.51 -3.48 -11.04
CA VAL A 798 -41.97 -3.76 -10.96
C VAL A 798 -42.63 -3.59 -12.35
N ALA A 799 -42.28 -2.53 -13.09
CA ALA A 799 -42.85 -2.26 -14.40
C ALA A 799 -42.52 -3.33 -15.46
N ILE A 800 -41.35 -3.97 -15.37
CA ILE A 800 -40.96 -5.07 -16.28
C ILE A 800 -41.40 -6.46 -15.77
N GLY A 801 -42.08 -6.53 -14.60
CA GLY A 801 -42.53 -7.80 -13.99
C GLY A 801 -41.38 -8.63 -13.41
N PHE A 802 -40.27 -8.03 -13.07
CA PHE A 802 -39.14 -8.69 -12.41
C PHE A 802 -39.38 -8.88 -10.91
N ILE A 803 -40.10 -7.96 -10.26
CA ILE A 803 -40.53 -8.00 -8.86
C ILE A 803 -42.07 -7.95 -8.85
N ASP A 804 -42.71 -8.83 -8.07
CA ASP A 804 -44.13 -8.86 -7.87
C ASP A 804 -44.58 -7.86 -6.78
N GLY A 805 -45.68 -7.12 -6.99
CA GLY A 805 -46.34 -6.30 -5.99
C GLY A 805 -46.14 -4.79 -6.11
N GLU A 806 -46.62 -4.02 -5.10
CA GLU A 806 -46.51 -2.54 -5.05
C GLU A 806 -45.11 -1.99 -4.70
N GLY A 807 -44.07 -2.82 -4.76
CA GLY A 807 -42.68 -2.48 -4.44
C GLY A 807 -42.22 -3.09 -3.11
N MET A 808 -40.89 -3.24 -2.96
CA MET A 808 -40.30 -3.77 -1.74
C MET A 808 -40.32 -2.69 -0.63
N GLY A 809 -41.02 -2.95 0.46
CA GLY A 809 -40.90 -2.18 1.70
C GLY A 809 -39.50 -2.34 2.32
N LEU A 810 -39.07 -1.42 3.17
CA LEU A 810 -37.94 -1.65 4.05
C LEU A 810 -38.20 -2.93 4.85
N LYS A 811 -37.25 -3.88 4.87
CA LYS A 811 -37.31 -5.02 5.78
C LYS A 811 -37.33 -4.47 7.21
N SER A 812 -38.48 -4.58 7.89
CA SER A 812 -38.55 -4.40 9.33
C SER A 812 -37.99 -5.64 10.01
N ASP A 813 -37.24 -5.47 11.09
CA ASP A 813 -36.78 -6.57 11.95
C ASP A 813 -37.99 -7.46 12.29
N PRO A 814 -37.96 -8.78 12.01
CA PRO A 814 -39.08 -9.69 12.32
C PRO A 814 -39.40 -9.81 13.80
N ARG A 815 -38.59 -9.20 14.68
CA ARG A 815 -38.77 -9.17 16.15
C ARG A 815 -39.39 -7.86 16.66
N ALA A 816 -39.62 -6.87 15.77
CA ALA A 816 -40.29 -5.66 16.18
C ALA A 816 -41.80 -5.89 16.23
N GLU A 817 -42.38 -5.92 17.44
CA GLU A 817 -43.82 -5.86 17.60
C GLU A 817 -44.36 -4.55 17.02
N VAL A 818 -45.35 -4.65 16.11
CA VAL A 818 -46.03 -3.52 15.52
C VAL A 818 -46.87 -2.84 16.62
N VAL A 819 -46.35 -1.79 17.21
CA VAL A 819 -47.17 -0.88 18.03
C VAL A 819 -47.90 0.03 17.06
N ASN A 820 -49.20 -0.16 16.93
CA ASN A 820 -50.12 0.73 16.22
C ASN A 820 -50.08 2.10 16.91
N LEU A 821 -49.43 3.07 16.29
CA LEU A 821 -49.45 4.48 16.72
C LEU A 821 -50.41 5.25 15.80
N ASP A 822 -51.70 5.05 15.96
CA ASP A 822 -52.74 5.98 15.51
C ASP A 822 -52.89 7.09 16.55
N GLY A 823 -52.08 8.16 16.42
CA GLY A 823 -52.17 9.43 17.11
C GLY A 823 -51.44 10.53 16.33
N PRO A 824 -51.86 11.78 16.39
CA PRO A 824 -51.27 12.89 15.64
C PRO A 824 -49.84 13.09 16.09
N ARG A 825 -48.88 12.86 15.20
CA ARG A 825 -47.43 13.02 15.44
C ARG A 825 -47.09 14.49 15.61
N GLY A 826 -46.63 14.87 16.81
CA GLY A 826 -46.10 16.18 17.15
C GLY A 826 -44.79 16.50 16.38
N LYS A 827 -44.33 17.77 16.48
CA LYS A 827 -43.01 18.18 15.95
C LYS A 827 -41.91 17.63 16.83
N ALA A 828 -40.74 17.36 16.21
CA ALA A 828 -39.53 16.90 16.94
C ALA A 828 -39.07 17.95 17.96
N CYS A 829 -38.71 17.54 19.14
CA CYS A 829 -38.14 18.40 20.17
C CYS A 829 -36.77 18.94 19.75
N PRO A 830 -36.54 20.27 19.75
CA PRO A 830 -35.23 20.81 19.33
C PRO A 830 -34.09 20.52 20.33
N SER A 831 -34.42 20.06 21.53
CA SER A 831 -33.43 19.77 22.57
C SER A 831 -32.97 18.28 22.57
N CYS A 832 -33.89 17.32 22.37
CA CYS A 832 -33.58 15.89 22.45
C CYS A 832 -33.93 15.10 21.19
N GLY A 833 -34.48 15.72 20.15
CA GLY A 833 -34.82 15.06 18.87
C GLY A 833 -36.05 14.14 18.91
N GLN A 834 -36.67 13.87 20.08
CA GLN A 834 -37.85 13.01 20.19
C GLN A 834 -39.13 13.70 19.72
N TYR A 835 -40.05 12.95 19.10
CA TYR A 835 -41.34 13.46 18.58
C TYR A 835 -42.41 13.49 19.66
N ASP A 836 -42.07 14.04 20.84
CA ASP A 836 -42.90 14.02 22.03
C ASP A 836 -43.22 15.44 22.53
N LEU A 837 -43.26 16.41 21.62
CA LEU A 837 -43.69 17.79 21.87
C LEU A 837 -45.22 17.85 21.92
N GLN A 838 -45.78 18.11 23.11
CA GLN A 838 -47.20 18.24 23.33
C GLN A 838 -47.54 19.61 23.93
N MET A 839 -48.78 20.07 23.69
CA MET A 839 -49.27 21.32 24.27
C MET A 839 -49.71 21.02 25.71
N VAL A 840 -48.92 21.45 26.69
CA VAL A 840 -49.23 21.32 28.12
C VAL A 840 -49.42 22.72 28.68
N GLU A 841 -50.61 23.03 29.23
CA GLU A 841 -50.97 24.31 29.80
C GLU A 841 -50.70 25.54 28.91
N GLY A 842 -50.86 25.39 27.59
CA GLY A 842 -50.64 26.49 26.64
C GLY A 842 -49.19 26.61 26.12
N CYS A 843 -48.24 25.73 26.53
CA CYS A 843 -46.84 25.69 26.08
C CYS A 843 -46.48 24.38 25.42
N MET A 844 -45.72 24.44 24.32
CA MET A 844 -45.16 23.26 23.68
C MET A 844 -44.04 22.68 24.54
N THR A 845 -44.32 21.61 25.27
CA THR A 845 -43.41 20.95 26.19
C THR A 845 -43.12 19.53 25.70
N CYS A 846 -41.84 19.14 25.74
CA CYS A 846 -41.42 17.78 25.43
C CYS A 846 -41.56 16.90 26.68
N LEU A 847 -42.40 15.88 26.60
CA LEU A 847 -42.58 14.97 27.72
C LEU A 847 -41.41 14.07 28.03
N SER A 848 -40.54 13.85 27.04
CA SER A 848 -39.33 13.00 27.18
C SER A 848 -38.18 13.71 27.88
N CYS A 849 -37.96 15.02 27.68
CA CYS A 849 -36.81 15.74 28.26
C CYS A 849 -37.16 16.99 29.04
N GLY A 850 -38.46 17.35 29.18
CA GLY A 850 -38.93 18.53 29.89
C GLY A 850 -38.67 19.87 29.19
N HIS A 851 -38.10 19.89 27.98
CA HIS A 851 -37.87 21.12 27.22
C HIS A 851 -39.20 21.82 26.90
N SER A 852 -39.34 23.08 27.32
CA SER A 852 -40.51 23.91 27.06
C SER A 852 -40.10 25.21 26.36
N LYS A 853 -40.95 25.70 25.45
CA LYS A 853 -40.74 27.00 24.77
C LYS A 853 -41.15 28.21 25.58
N CYS A 854 -41.72 28.01 26.75
CA CYS A 854 -42.22 29.10 27.56
C CYS A 854 -41.42 29.36 28.86
N GLY A 855 -40.29 28.74 29.04
CA GLY A 855 -39.45 29.01 30.21
C GLY A 855 -38.12 28.29 30.18
#